data_c274d8865d965a9a70423db23d1eb5a4
#
_entry.id   c274d8865d965a9a70423db23d1eb5a4
#
_cell.length_a   1.000
_cell.length_b   1.000
_cell.length_c   1.000
_cell.angle_alpha   90.00
_cell.angle_beta   90.00
_cell.angle_gamma   90.00
#
_symmetry.space_group_name_H-M   'P 1'
#
loop_
_entity.id
_entity.type
_entity.pdbx_description
1 polymer ?
#
loop_
_entity_poly.entity_id
_entity_poly.type
_entity_poly.pdbx_seq_one_letter_code
_entity_poly.pdbx_strand_id
1 'polypeptide(L)'
;MRETGENPVQSRCCKPFLTAWYHFGHCELHQPREGGPCKGKPENLPLARAGNAIVALHARIRFNPLTNPRGGVQRIPFNPLYEAGTPPSCPGFPLLFPKKTFMKLLSFKARRAVAVVIGLVLGAMYAAAQKLDPDTLRTAEVTTLRKHESISANVPVQRMDSMAFKQRGITDTGDALRRLAGVTVRDYGGAGGMKTVSVRGLGAAHTMVTYDGLGMSDVRNGQTDLQRFNIDALAAIELQTLDYARLLCPVRNLAAAVVNLVSPFEQPLRSGKQPLHGTVSLRQAAFNTWNPAASLTVQPSERTQVGAAANWFYADNNYPFYVENGVASEHLRRANSRMQTAQTELHARQRWTHSQLHAAASFYHNHRRLPGPVVLYVNDNNEQLTEQQAFGQARWTWQNKAWSAFAAAKYDWQKSHYTHHNTAIAVGAPRQKYYQREVYLTAGMQRNFSHHIALAYATDYAHTALSSNLPATKRVSRDTWLQSLSASWHAGPVSLTLRGLCHLYANHRPGAEAADNEVRLTPAVSASVRAVGQRHLRVFLRAGYKEAFRMPSFTENYYHHLGSTDLKPELTRQTNLGLTAQTAYGPWQMLLTADAYYNQVEQRIVSIPYNLFVWRTVNLGEVRVGGLDLTLHTTLRVAPRQQLVLTTNYSLQRAADRSVSTAATYGNQLPYTPRHSGAASLAWETPWLSLVAHTTWASERWSTLEHLPATSLPRYSEWGFAAYRSWQLGRHRLDLRADLVNAFNRSYEIVRRYPMPRRAYKLSAVWTF
;
A
#
# COMPACT_ATOMS: atom_id res chain seq x y z
N MET A 1 -4.03 46.00 -55.32
CA MET A 1 -5.37 46.29 -55.84
C MET A 1 -6.31 45.97 -54.70
N ARG A 2 -6.65 47.01 -54.01
CA ARG A 2 -7.97 47.68 -53.86
C ARG A 2 -8.95 46.79 -53.11
N GLU A 3 -9.18 47.14 -51.84
CA GLU A 3 -10.24 48.07 -51.34
C GLU A 3 -11.63 47.46 -51.46
N THR A 4 -12.47 47.40 -50.49
CA THR A 4 -13.16 48.26 -49.54
C THR A 4 -14.25 47.37 -48.94
N GLY A 5 -14.83 47.46 -47.83
CA GLY A 5 -15.21 48.48 -46.90
C GLY A 5 -16.47 48.03 -46.15
N GLU A 6 -16.53 48.51 -44.93
CA GLU A 6 -17.74 48.90 -44.17
C GLU A 6 -18.59 47.90 -43.37
N ASN A 7 -18.59 48.20 -42.10
CA ASN A 7 -19.51 47.94 -40.98
C ASN A 7 -20.90 48.61 -41.17
N PRO A 8 -21.85 48.56 -40.22
CA PRO A 8 -22.11 47.79 -39.00
C PRO A 8 -23.59 47.40 -38.82
N VAL A 9 -23.92 46.56 -37.79
CA VAL A 9 -25.19 46.72 -37.00
C VAL A 9 -25.09 45.99 -35.68
N GLN A 10 -25.46 46.70 -34.63
CA GLN A 10 -25.59 46.32 -33.22
C GLN A 10 -26.66 45.28 -32.95
N SER A 11 -26.48 44.39 -31.97
CA SER A 11 -27.50 44.09 -30.97
C SER A 11 -26.88 43.51 -29.68
N ARG A 12 -27.45 43.93 -28.59
CA ARG A 12 -27.04 43.86 -27.20
C ARG A 12 -27.23 42.46 -26.56
N CYS A 13 -26.49 42.33 -25.44
CA CYS A 13 -26.76 41.53 -24.21
C CYS A 13 -26.24 40.10 -24.14
N CYS A 14 -25.24 39.95 -23.42
CA CYS A 14 -25.04 39.29 -22.13
C CYS A 14 -23.57 39.06 -21.88
N LYS A 15 -22.99 39.72 -20.88
CA LYS A 15 -21.60 39.53 -20.46
C LYS A 15 -21.51 38.28 -19.59
N PRO A 16 -20.46 37.48 -19.76
CA PRO A 16 -20.09 36.43 -18.85
C PRO A 16 -19.05 36.90 -17.82
N PHE A 17 -19.13 36.29 -16.68
CA PHE A 17 -18.09 36.23 -15.64
C PHE A 17 -16.86 35.50 -16.17
N LEU A 18 -15.84 36.20 -16.61
CA LEU A 18 -14.50 35.61 -16.84
C LEU A 18 -13.50 36.71 -17.22
N THR A 19 -13.15 37.56 -16.23
CA THR A 19 -11.92 38.38 -16.31
C THR A 19 -11.54 38.93 -14.93
N ALA A 20 -10.87 38.09 -14.13
CA ALA A 20 -10.22 38.50 -12.91
C ALA A 20 -8.93 37.68 -12.68
N TRP A 21 -8.04 37.61 -13.66
CA TRP A 21 -6.77 36.88 -13.52
C TRP A 21 -5.57 37.55 -14.19
N TYR A 22 -5.63 38.86 -14.48
CA TYR A 22 -4.44 39.60 -14.90
C TYR A 22 -4.57 41.06 -14.44
N HIS A 23 -4.07 41.35 -13.23
CA HIS A 23 -3.49 42.63 -12.82
C HIS A 23 -3.34 42.63 -11.29
N PHE A 24 -2.20 42.21 -10.79
CA PHE A 24 -1.59 42.70 -9.57
C PHE A 24 -0.05 42.70 -9.76
N GLY A 25 0.41 43.74 -10.36
CA GLY A 25 1.78 44.22 -10.31
C GLY A 25 1.74 45.69 -9.97
N HIS A 26 2.53 46.05 -8.99
CA HIS A 26 2.84 47.40 -8.51
C HIS A 26 1.75 48.16 -7.74
N CYS A 27 1.95 48.23 -6.43
CA CYS A 27 1.67 49.42 -5.64
C CYS A 27 2.71 49.57 -4.52
N GLU A 28 3.43 50.67 -4.58
CA GLU A 28 4.40 51.15 -3.61
C GLU A 28 3.71 51.59 -2.31
N LEU A 29 4.46 51.46 -1.23
CA LEU A 29 4.16 51.95 0.11
C LEU A 29 4.08 53.48 0.14
N HIS A 30 2.93 54.00 0.58
CA HIS A 30 2.87 55.35 1.20
C HIS A 30 1.99 55.24 2.46
N GLN A 31 2.57 55.61 3.58
CA GLN A 31 1.89 55.82 4.86
C GLN A 31 1.00 57.09 4.81
N PRO A 32 -0.16 57.09 5.48
CA PRO A 32 -0.79 58.32 5.95
C PRO A 32 -0.73 58.51 7.46
N ARG A 33 -0.57 59.76 7.81
CA ARG A 33 -0.61 60.34 9.14
C ARG A 33 -2.04 60.44 9.69
N GLU A 34 -2.07 60.56 11.00
CA GLU A 34 -3.15 60.71 11.97
C GLU A 34 -4.26 61.73 11.65
N GLY A 35 -5.44 61.50 12.22
CA GLY A 35 -6.38 62.56 12.58
C GLY A 35 -7.85 62.20 12.66
N GLY A 36 -8.36 61.95 13.89
CA GLY A 36 -9.62 62.50 14.42
C GLY A 36 -10.94 61.72 14.15
N PRO A 37 -11.84 61.72 15.14
CA PRO A 37 -13.00 60.86 15.18
C PRO A 37 -14.32 61.51 14.75
N CYS A 38 -15.25 60.78 14.15
CA CYS A 38 -16.68 61.20 14.12
C CYS A 38 -17.62 60.04 14.46
N LYS A 39 -18.47 60.35 15.41
CA LYS A 39 -19.58 59.57 15.95
C LYS A 39 -20.77 59.52 14.95
N GLY A 40 -21.55 58.44 15.00
CA GLY A 40 -22.88 58.36 14.44
C GLY A 40 -23.53 57.02 14.73
N LYS A 41 -24.56 57.03 15.57
CA LYS A 41 -25.37 55.93 16.00
C LYS A 41 -26.61 55.72 15.08
N PRO A 42 -27.44 54.73 15.29
CA PRO A 42 -28.08 53.93 14.22
C PRO A 42 -29.58 54.25 14.04
N GLU A 43 -30.14 53.81 12.94
CA GLU A 43 -31.62 53.77 12.82
C GLU A 43 -32.16 52.48 12.16
N ASN A 44 -33.31 52.13 12.67
CA ASN A 44 -34.11 50.94 12.67
C ASN A 44 -34.91 50.64 11.40
N LEU A 45 -35.20 49.30 11.23
CA LEU A 45 -36.50 48.66 10.89
C LEU A 45 -36.97 48.67 9.38
N PRO A 46 -37.85 47.75 8.94
CA PRO A 46 -38.51 46.61 9.59
C PRO A 46 -38.65 45.29 8.80
N LEU A 47 -39.15 44.31 9.52
CA LEU A 47 -39.64 42.96 9.15
C LEU A 47 -40.67 42.92 8.02
N ALA A 48 -40.65 41.85 7.19
CA ALA A 48 -41.84 41.25 6.58
C ALA A 48 -41.75 39.72 6.52
N ARG A 49 -42.81 39.09 6.98
CA ARG A 49 -43.11 37.66 7.08
C ARG A 49 -43.50 37.02 5.74
N ALA A 50 -43.20 35.75 5.58
CA ALA A 50 -44.05 34.65 5.04
C ALA A 50 -43.16 33.40 4.99
N GLY A 51 -43.42 32.22 5.50
CA GLY A 51 -44.66 31.50 5.81
C GLY A 51 -44.46 30.06 5.32
N ASN A 52 -44.21 29.11 6.19
CA ASN A 52 -44.59 27.70 6.24
C ASN A 52 -44.47 26.76 4.99
N ALA A 53 -43.72 25.67 5.12
CA ALA A 53 -44.28 24.30 5.12
C ALA A 53 -43.25 23.26 5.60
N ILE A 54 -43.57 22.69 6.74
CA ILE A 54 -42.88 21.57 7.41
C ILE A 54 -43.58 20.29 6.96
N VAL A 55 -42.83 19.26 6.61
CA VAL A 55 -43.27 17.86 6.76
C VAL A 55 -42.16 17.08 7.40
N ALA A 56 -42.30 16.84 8.69
CA ALA A 56 -41.51 15.94 9.50
C ALA A 56 -42.10 14.52 9.43
N LEU A 57 -41.31 13.52 9.07
CA LEU A 57 -41.68 12.12 9.28
C LEU A 57 -40.79 11.55 10.39
N HIS A 58 -41.38 11.45 11.58
CA HIS A 58 -40.82 10.76 12.76
C HIS A 58 -41.22 9.27 12.67
N ALA A 59 -40.25 8.38 12.57
CA ALA A 59 -40.44 6.97 12.89
C ALA A 59 -39.85 6.72 14.30
N ARG A 60 -40.76 6.62 15.30
CA ARG A 60 -40.45 6.14 16.65
C ARG A 60 -40.48 4.61 16.65
N ILE A 61 -39.36 3.99 17.02
CA ILE A 61 -39.35 2.59 17.49
C ILE A 61 -39.37 2.65 19.02
N ARG A 62 -40.48 2.17 19.61
CA ARG A 62 -40.66 1.97 21.05
C ARG A 62 -40.08 0.59 21.42
N PHE A 63 -39.16 0.56 22.37
CA PHE A 63 -38.90 -0.64 23.17
C PHE A 63 -39.79 -0.61 24.39
N ASN A 64 -40.54 -1.69 24.61
CA ASN A 64 -41.31 -1.94 25.84
C ASN A 64 -40.38 -2.60 26.86
N PRO A 65 -40.36 -2.10 28.09
CA PRO A 65 -39.82 -2.88 29.22
C PRO A 65 -40.92 -3.68 29.92
N LEU A 66 -40.67 -4.95 30.12
CA LEU A 66 -41.47 -5.83 30.96
C LEU A 66 -41.31 -5.42 32.43
N THR A 67 -42.41 -5.07 33.03
CA THR A 67 -42.55 -4.81 34.47
C THR A 67 -42.69 -6.12 35.25
N ASN A 68 -42.03 -6.21 36.38
CA ASN A 68 -42.46 -7.09 37.49
C ASN A 68 -42.44 -6.31 38.81
N PRO A 69 -43.50 -6.43 39.61
CA PRO A 69 -43.76 -5.55 40.77
C PRO A 69 -43.31 -6.20 42.08
N ARG A 70 -42.67 -5.46 42.95
CA ARG A 70 -42.87 -5.43 44.42
C ARG A 70 -41.70 -4.75 45.14
N GLY A 71 -42.05 -3.65 45.76
CA GLY A 71 -41.76 -3.35 47.16
C GLY A 71 -40.45 -2.62 47.48
N GLY A 72 -40.59 -1.39 48.02
CA GLY A 72 -39.71 -0.88 49.06
C GLY A 72 -38.90 0.38 48.71
N VAL A 73 -39.49 1.54 48.99
CA VAL A 73 -38.81 2.85 49.05
C VAL A 73 -38.06 2.95 50.40
N GLN A 74 -36.76 3.24 50.35
CA GLN A 74 -36.09 3.92 51.46
C GLN A 74 -35.08 4.95 50.94
N ARG A 75 -35.36 6.21 51.24
CA ARG A 75 -34.46 7.34 51.13
C ARG A 75 -33.56 7.38 52.35
N ILE A 76 -32.25 7.63 52.14
CA ILE A 76 -31.34 8.11 53.21
C ILE A 76 -30.48 9.25 52.63
N PRO A 77 -30.19 10.28 53.45
CA PRO A 77 -29.80 11.61 52.97
C PRO A 77 -28.30 11.84 52.82
N PHE A 78 -28.00 12.88 52.04
CA PHE A 78 -26.68 13.49 51.91
C PHE A 78 -26.17 14.07 53.23
N ASN A 79 -24.88 13.80 53.53
CA ASN A 79 -24.07 14.70 54.37
C ASN A 79 -22.61 14.63 53.94
N PRO A 80 -21.90 15.76 53.79
CA PRO A 80 -20.53 15.84 53.35
C PRO A 80 -19.56 15.94 54.55
N LEU A 81 -18.29 15.63 54.28
CA LEU A 81 -17.10 15.76 55.12
C LEU A 81 -16.55 14.40 55.62
N TYR A 82 -15.41 13.99 55.08
CA TYR A 82 -14.20 13.74 55.84
C TYR A 82 -13.01 13.33 54.93
N GLU A 83 -11.86 13.70 55.40
CA GLU A 83 -10.50 13.63 54.88
C GLU A 83 -9.97 12.24 54.55
N ALA A 84 -8.97 12.26 53.68
CA ALA A 84 -7.79 11.40 53.54
C ALA A 84 -7.79 10.04 54.25
N GLY A 85 -7.85 8.97 53.47
CA GLY A 85 -7.52 7.61 53.91
C GLY A 85 -7.28 6.70 52.72
N THR A 86 -6.04 6.26 52.57
CA THR A 86 -5.58 5.32 51.56
C THR A 86 -6.36 4.00 51.60
N PRO A 87 -6.89 3.51 50.47
CA PRO A 87 -7.36 2.12 50.37
C PRO A 87 -6.25 1.16 49.84
N PRO A 88 -6.35 -0.12 50.18
CA PRO A 88 -5.31 -1.12 49.90
C PRO A 88 -5.27 -1.54 48.44
N SER A 89 -4.04 -1.87 48.02
CA SER A 89 -3.62 -2.28 46.71
C SER A 89 -4.31 -3.53 46.18
N CYS A 90 -4.98 -3.43 45.02
CA CYS A 90 -5.17 -4.50 44.08
C CYS A 90 -4.08 -4.41 42.96
N PRO A 91 -3.46 -5.51 42.48
CA PRO A 91 -2.36 -5.44 41.56
C PRO A 91 -2.83 -5.15 40.13
N GLY A 92 -2.75 -3.88 39.75
CA GLY A 92 -2.92 -3.42 38.40
C GLY A 92 -1.59 -3.45 37.63
N PHE A 93 -1.61 -3.97 36.43
CA PHE A 93 -0.50 -3.95 35.47
C PHE A 93 0.02 -2.51 35.26
N PRO A 94 1.30 -2.22 35.44
CA PRO A 94 1.83 -0.90 35.17
C PRO A 94 2.21 -0.74 33.69
N LEU A 95 1.43 0.04 32.96
CA LEU A 95 1.86 0.67 31.72
C LEU A 95 2.59 1.97 32.07
N LEU A 96 3.87 1.90 32.35
CA LEU A 96 4.76 3.04 32.52
C LEU A 96 5.94 2.94 31.56
N PHE A 97 5.90 3.75 30.48
CA PHE A 97 7.09 4.05 29.68
C PHE A 97 7.62 5.42 30.05
N PRO A 98 8.84 5.53 30.65
CA PRO A 98 9.48 6.81 30.89
C PRO A 98 10.20 7.34 29.64
N LYS A 99 10.10 8.64 29.45
CA LYS A 99 10.85 9.43 28.47
C LYS A 99 12.33 9.48 28.81
N LYS A 100 13.18 8.95 27.96
CA LYS A 100 14.58 9.25 27.61
C LYS A 100 15.48 8.02 27.53
N THR A 101 16.22 7.95 26.40
CA THR A 101 17.44 7.12 26.19
C THR A 101 17.22 5.71 25.66
N PHE A 102 17.01 5.59 24.34
CA PHE A 102 16.82 4.29 23.66
C PHE A 102 18.10 3.45 23.52
N MET A 103 19.29 4.02 23.71
CA MET A 103 20.57 3.26 23.67
C MET A 103 20.96 2.61 24.99
N LYS A 104 20.23 2.87 26.09
CA LYS A 104 20.40 2.18 27.38
C LYS A 104 19.29 1.15 27.68
N LEU A 105 18.31 0.94 26.83
CA LEU A 105 17.13 0.08 27.06
C LEU A 105 17.30 -1.37 26.61
N LEU A 106 18.48 -1.77 26.17
CA LEU A 106 18.94 -3.15 26.32
C LEU A 106 19.39 -3.44 27.76
N SER A 107 19.01 -2.61 28.69
CA SER A 107 19.13 -2.78 30.11
C SER A 107 18.09 -3.78 30.62
N PHE A 108 18.49 -4.51 31.61
CA PHE A 108 17.86 -5.58 32.39
C PHE A 108 16.34 -5.80 32.34
N LYS A 109 15.49 -4.77 32.15
CA LYS A 109 14.01 -4.87 32.06
C LYS A 109 13.52 -5.37 30.70
N ALA A 110 14.15 -4.99 29.60
CA ALA A 110 13.82 -5.53 28.26
C ALA A 110 14.27 -6.98 28.13
N ARG A 111 15.40 -7.35 28.73
CA ARG A 111 15.82 -8.76 28.82
C ARG A 111 14.84 -9.61 29.63
N ARG A 112 14.23 -9.06 30.71
CA ARG A 112 13.17 -9.76 31.46
C ARG A 112 11.86 -9.87 30.67
N ALA A 113 11.43 -8.86 29.96
CA ALA A 113 10.22 -8.92 29.13
C ALA A 113 10.35 -9.90 27.95
N VAL A 114 11.50 -9.88 27.28
CA VAL A 114 11.83 -10.85 26.21
C VAL A 114 11.97 -12.26 26.79
N ALA A 115 12.59 -12.41 27.96
CA ALA A 115 12.71 -13.71 28.63
C ALA A 115 11.36 -14.24 29.12
N VAL A 116 10.44 -13.37 29.58
CA VAL A 116 9.08 -13.77 29.99
C VAL A 116 8.25 -14.17 28.77
N VAL A 117 8.32 -13.44 27.65
CA VAL A 117 7.64 -13.82 26.40
C VAL A 117 8.21 -15.13 25.84
N ILE A 118 9.54 -15.29 25.86
CA ILE A 118 10.18 -16.55 25.47
C ILE A 118 9.82 -17.67 26.44
N GLY A 119 9.77 -17.42 27.74
CA GLY A 119 9.36 -18.38 28.77
C GLY A 119 7.88 -18.78 28.66
N LEU A 120 6.98 -17.85 28.33
CA LEU A 120 5.56 -18.14 28.08
C LEU A 120 5.36 -18.94 26.78
N VAL A 121 6.12 -18.62 25.73
CA VAL A 121 6.11 -19.35 24.46
C VAL A 121 6.68 -20.75 24.65
N LEU A 122 7.82 -20.89 25.37
CA LEU A 122 8.42 -22.18 25.66
C LEU A 122 7.56 -23.02 26.64
N GLY A 123 6.91 -22.39 27.62
CA GLY A 123 5.98 -23.06 28.54
C GLY A 123 4.71 -23.57 27.84
N ALA A 124 4.14 -22.78 26.92
CA ALA A 124 3.03 -23.20 26.06
C ALA A 124 3.45 -24.34 25.10
N MET A 125 4.70 -24.34 24.66
CA MET A 125 5.27 -25.40 23.81
C MET A 125 5.51 -26.70 24.58
N TYR A 126 5.87 -26.65 25.87
CA TYR A 126 6.06 -27.84 26.71
C TYR A 126 4.73 -28.51 27.09
N ALA A 127 3.67 -27.72 27.31
CA ALA A 127 2.32 -28.23 27.56
C ALA A 127 1.68 -28.88 26.34
N ALA A 128 2.10 -28.55 25.11
CA ALA A 128 1.59 -29.12 23.86
C ALA A 128 2.32 -30.40 23.41
N ALA A 129 3.35 -30.84 24.12
CA ALA A 129 4.17 -32.01 23.74
C ALA A 129 3.63 -33.37 24.20
N GLN A 130 2.40 -33.45 24.77
CA GLN A 130 1.80 -34.71 25.11
C GLN A 130 1.16 -35.43 23.91
N LYS A 131 1.67 -36.62 23.66
CA LYS A 131 1.35 -37.67 22.67
C LYS A 131 -0.03 -37.57 22.00
N LEU A 132 -0.02 -37.46 20.66
CA LEU A 132 -1.12 -37.83 19.77
C LEU A 132 -0.56 -38.50 18.51
N ASP A 133 -1.22 -39.56 18.02
CA ASP A 133 -0.82 -40.41 16.92
C ASP A 133 -0.50 -39.68 15.60
N PRO A 134 0.45 -40.19 14.78
CA PRO A 134 0.87 -39.57 13.55
C PRO A 134 -0.10 -39.88 12.41
N ASP A 135 -1.07 -39.00 12.18
CA ASP A 135 -1.83 -39.01 10.94
C ASP A 135 -1.07 -38.19 9.88
N THR A 136 -0.61 -38.89 8.86
CA THR A 136 0.14 -38.36 7.73
C THR A 136 -0.70 -37.37 6.92
N LEU A 137 -0.63 -36.07 7.27
CA LEU A 137 -1.19 -35.00 6.48
C LEU A 137 -0.41 -34.83 5.18
N ARG A 138 -1.06 -35.05 4.06
CA ARG A 138 -0.52 -34.88 2.69
C ARG A 138 -0.12 -33.42 2.43
N THR A 139 1.11 -33.06 2.79
CA THR A 139 1.69 -31.72 2.62
C THR A 139 1.95 -31.36 1.14
N ALA A 140 1.89 -32.35 0.23
CA ALA A 140 2.11 -32.17 -1.21
C ALA A 140 0.94 -31.47 -1.94
N GLU A 141 -0.27 -31.49 -1.39
CA GLU A 141 -1.47 -30.94 -2.02
C GLU A 141 -1.53 -29.40 -1.98
N VAL A 142 -1.00 -28.76 -0.94
CA VAL A 142 -1.14 -27.30 -0.76
C VAL A 142 -0.27 -26.49 -1.73
N THR A 143 0.91 -26.99 -2.08
CA THR A 143 1.82 -26.29 -3.00
C THR A 143 1.44 -26.47 -4.46
N THR A 144 0.89 -27.63 -4.81
CA THR A 144 0.38 -27.92 -6.15
C THR A 144 -0.95 -27.21 -6.41
N LEU A 145 -1.83 -27.13 -5.43
CA LEU A 145 -3.10 -26.41 -5.50
C LEU A 145 -2.87 -24.89 -5.69
N ARG A 146 -1.92 -24.28 -5.01
CA ARG A 146 -1.58 -22.85 -5.20
C ARG A 146 -1.08 -22.55 -6.62
N LYS A 147 -0.34 -23.45 -7.25
CA LYS A 147 0.16 -23.27 -8.62
C LYS A 147 -0.94 -23.46 -9.68
N HIS A 148 -1.94 -24.31 -9.40
CA HIS A 148 -3.11 -24.51 -10.25
C HIS A 148 -4.19 -23.43 -10.06
N GLU A 149 -4.42 -22.95 -8.85
CA GLU A 149 -5.37 -21.87 -8.54
C GLU A 149 -5.02 -20.56 -9.28
N SER A 150 -3.74 -20.24 -9.42
CA SER A 150 -3.31 -19.00 -10.09
C SER A 150 -3.60 -18.96 -11.60
N ILE A 151 -3.72 -20.12 -12.24
CA ILE A 151 -3.94 -20.23 -13.70
C ILE A 151 -5.44 -20.35 -14.01
N SER A 152 -6.19 -21.05 -13.18
CA SER A 152 -7.64 -21.28 -13.33
C SER A 152 -8.50 -20.27 -12.59
N ALA A 153 -7.90 -19.35 -11.82
CA ALA A 153 -8.64 -18.34 -11.09
C ALA A 153 -9.38 -17.39 -12.01
N ASN A 154 -10.57 -16.97 -11.61
CA ASN A 154 -11.35 -15.93 -12.32
C ASN A 154 -10.60 -14.60 -12.44
N VAL A 155 -9.53 -14.45 -11.66
CA VAL A 155 -8.69 -13.25 -11.59
C VAL A 155 -7.23 -13.64 -11.77
N PRO A 156 -6.47 -12.93 -12.62
CA PRO A 156 -5.05 -13.17 -12.77
C PRO A 156 -4.31 -12.75 -11.50
N VAL A 157 -3.50 -13.65 -10.96
CA VAL A 157 -2.56 -13.35 -9.88
C VAL A 157 -1.17 -13.28 -10.47
N GLN A 158 -0.57 -12.09 -10.47
CA GLN A 158 0.84 -11.92 -10.81
C GLN A 158 1.66 -12.20 -9.55
N ARG A 159 2.39 -13.31 -9.53
CA ARG A 159 3.22 -13.73 -8.39
C ARG A 159 4.70 -13.75 -8.77
N MET A 160 5.53 -13.19 -7.91
CA MET A 160 6.97 -13.30 -7.93
C MET A 160 7.47 -13.89 -6.63
N ASP A 161 8.15 -15.02 -6.70
CA ASP A 161 8.81 -15.66 -5.56
C ASP A 161 10.32 -15.32 -5.52
N SER A 162 11.02 -15.84 -4.53
CA SER A 162 12.44 -15.60 -4.32
C SER A 162 13.31 -16.04 -5.51
N MET A 163 12.91 -17.07 -6.30
CA MET A 163 13.59 -17.45 -7.51
C MET A 163 13.37 -16.41 -8.62
N ALA A 164 12.13 -15.95 -8.80
CA ALA A 164 11.81 -14.89 -9.74
C ALA A 164 12.55 -13.58 -9.41
N PHE A 165 12.82 -13.28 -8.12
CA PHE A 165 13.63 -12.12 -7.73
C PHE A 165 15.05 -12.23 -8.30
N LYS A 166 15.65 -13.43 -8.25
CA LYS A 166 16.99 -13.68 -8.82
C LYS A 166 16.97 -13.60 -10.34
N GLN A 167 16.03 -14.30 -11.00
CA GLN A 167 15.91 -14.38 -12.47
C GLN A 167 15.57 -13.04 -13.12
N ARG A 168 14.95 -12.11 -12.40
CA ARG A 168 14.55 -10.80 -12.93
C ARG A 168 15.47 -9.66 -12.53
N GLY A 169 16.56 -9.91 -11.82
CA GLY A 169 17.49 -8.88 -11.38
C GLY A 169 16.90 -7.90 -10.36
N ILE A 170 15.98 -8.36 -9.50
CA ILE A 170 15.26 -7.52 -8.56
C ILE A 170 16.17 -7.17 -7.38
N THR A 171 16.14 -5.90 -6.97
CA THR A 171 17.05 -5.36 -5.97
C THR A 171 16.37 -4.78 -4.74
N ASP A 172 15.10 -4.38 -4.84
CA ASP A 172 14.27 -3.91 -3.72
C ASP A 172 12.77 -4.14 -4.01
N THR A 173 11.91 -3.94 -3.02
CA THR A 173 10.47 -4.19 -3.12
C THR A 173 9.77 -3.29 -4.15
N GLY A 174 10.20 -2.03 -4.28
CA GLY A 174 9.68 -1.12 -5.31
C GLY A 174 10.08 -1.55 -6.71
N ASP A 175 11.33 -2.02 -6.90
CA ASP A 175 11.81 -2.57 -8.16
C ASP A 175 11.03 -3.85 -8.55
N ALA A 176 10.73 -4.73 -7.57
CA ALA A 176 9.90 -5.90 -7.79
C ALA A 176 8.52 -5.52 -8.34
N LEU A 177 7.86 -4.56 -7.70
CA LEU A 177 6.52 -4.12 -8.10
C LEU A 177 6.53 -3.40 -9.46
N ARG A 178 7.54 -2.59 -9.74
CA ARG A 178 7.71 -1.91 -11.04
C ARG A 178 7.81 -2.88 -12.22
N ARG A 179 8.19 -4.15 -11.95
CA ARG A 179 8.28 -5.21 -12.95
C ARG A 179 7.03 -6.07 -13.06
N LEU A 180 5.91 -5.66 -12.49
CA LEU A 180 4.59 -6.26 -12.72
C LEU A 180 3.82 -5.44 -13.76
N ALA A 181 3.03 -6.12 -14.58
CA ALA A 181 2.19 -5.46 -15.57
C ALA A 181 1.08 -4.65 -14.88
N GLY A 182 0.77 -3.47 -15.42
CA GLY A 182 -0.22 -2.55 -14.84
C GLY A 182 0.27 -1.74 -13.66
N VAL A 183 1.54 -1.85 -13.27
CA VAL A 183 2.08 -1.19 -12.08
C VAL A 183 2.96 0.00 -12.45
N THR A 184 2.73 1.11 -11.78
CA THR A 184 3.59 2.30 -11.79
C THR A 184 4.07 2.56 -10.36
N VAL A 185 5.37 2.67 -10.16
CA VAL A 185 5.97 3.03 -8.87
C VAL A 185 6.46 4.47 -8.96
N ARG A 186 6.01 5.32 -8.06
CA ARG A 186 6.60 6.65 -7.84
C ARG A 186 7.78 6.48 -6.90
N ASP A 187 8.96 6.88 -7.35
CA ASP A 187 10.22 6.79 -6.63
C ASP A 187 10.81 8.20 -6.47
N TYR A 188 10.98 8.65 -5.24
CA TYR A 188 11.49 9.97 -4.90
C TYR A 188 13.01 10.01 -4.71
N GLY A 189 13.71 9.10 -5.38
CA GLY A 189 15.16 9.12 -5.53
C GLY A 189 15.93 8.16 -4.63
N GLY A 190 16.45 7.10 -5.21
CA GLY A 190 17.37 6.15 -4.62
C GLY A 190 16.85 5.37 -3.41
N ALA A 191 17.78 4.89 -2.59
CA ALA A 191 17.45 4.03 -1.44
C ALA A 191 16.71 4.78 -0.31
N GLY A 192 16.86 6.10 -0.17
CA GLY A 192 16.22 6.91 0.87
C GLY A 192 14.87 7.52 0.46
N GLY A 193 14.52 7.48 -0.84
CA GLY A 193 13.28 8.05 -1.36
C GLY A 193 12.05 7.20 -1.01
N MET A 194 10.94 7.83 -0.69
CA MET A 194 9.65 7.14 -0.56
C MET A 194 9.29 6.46 -1.87
N LYS A 195 8.73 5.24 -1.79
CA LYS A 195 8.23 4.50 -2.97
C LYS A 195 6.78 4.11 -2.77
N THR A 196 5.91 4.60 -3.65
CA THR A 196 4.48 4.27 -3.63
C THR A 196 4.05 3.56 -4.90
N VAL A 197 3.09 2.65 -4.78
CA VAL A 197 2.61 1.80 -5.87
C VAL A 197 1.23 2.24 -6.33
N SER A 198 1.07 2.43 -7.63
CA SER A 198 -0.21 2.68 -8.30
C SER A 198 -0.47 1.58 -9.31
N VAL A 199 -1.65 0.98 -9.28
CA VAL A 199 -2.06 -0.08 -10.19
C VAL A 199 -3.08 0.47 -11.18
N ARG A 200 -2.84 0.25 -12.49
CA ARG A 200 -3.74 0.64 -13.58
C ARG A 200 -4.20 2.10 -13.51
N GLY A 201 -3.30 3.03 -13.13
CA GLY A 201 -3.57 4.47 -13.07
C GLY A 201 -4.52 4.92 -11.97
N LEU A 202 -4.98 4.01 -11.09
CA LEU A 202 -5.92 4.34 -10.03
C LEU A 202 -5.29 5.15 -8.89
N GLY A 203 -3.96 5.19 -8.80
CA GLY A 203 -3.22 5.86 -7.74
C GLY A 203 -2.95 4.97 -6.53
N ALA A 204 -2.00 5.40 -5.71
CA ALA A 204 -1.51 4.56 -4.62
C ALA A 204 -2.56 4.34 -3.51
N ALA A 205 -3.45 5.28 -3.29
CA ALA A 205 -4.50 5.18 -2.29
C ALA A 205 -5.59 4.11 -2.61
N HIS A 206 -5.67 3.64 -3.87
CA HIS A 206 -6.54 2.53 -4.28
C HIS A 206 -5.87 1.16 -4.22
N THR A 207 -4.59 1.11 -3.85
CA THR A 207 -3.82 -0.13 -3.79
C THR A 207 -3.62 -0.51 -2.33
N MET A 208 -4.31 -1.56 -1.89
CA MET A 208 -4.12 -2.14 -0.57
C MET A 208 -2.82 -2.95 -0.54
N VAL A 209 -1.94 -2.63 0.39
CA VAL A 209 -0.77 -3.47 0.69
C VAL A 209 -1.11 -4.36 1.87
N THR A 210 -0.90 -5.66 1.73
CA THR A 210 -1.12 -6.64 2.81
C THR A 210 0.19 -7.34 3.15
N TYR A 211 0.35 -7.72 4.42
CA TYR A 211 1.44 -8.56 4.89
C TYR A 211 0.85 -9.87 5.42
N ASP A 212 1.22 -10.98 4.79
CA ASP A 212 0.63 -12.31 5.03
C ASP A 212 -0.91 -12.32 4.97
N GLY A 213 -1.48 -11.53 4.04
CA GLY A 213 -2.91 -11.45 3.79
C GLY A 213 -3.71 -10.52 4.71
N LEU A 214 -3.07 -9.82 5.65
CA LEU A 214 -3.72 -8.80 6.49
C LEU A 214 -3.26 -7.40 6.10
N GLY A 215 -4.20 -6.47 5.94
CA GLY A 215 -3.95 -5.12 5.47
C GLY A 215 -2.95 -4.34 6.33
N MET A 216 -2.00 -3.68 5.67
CA MET A 216 -1.11 -2.70 6.29
C MET A 216 -1.79 -1.34 6.18
N SER A 217 -2.17 -0.78 7.32
CA SER A 217 -2.89 0.47 7.36
C SER A 217 -1.94 1.67 7.41
N ASP A 218 -2.14 2.62 6.50
CA ASP A 218 -1.67 3.99 6.65
C ASP A 218 -2.85 4.94 6.38
N VAL A 219 -3.77 5.03 7.34
CA VAL A 219 -4.96 5.89 7.22
C VAL A 219 -4.57 7.36 7.24
N ARG A 220 -3.39 7.70 7.75
CA ARG A 220 -2.86 9.05 7.70
C ARG A 220 -2.69 9.50 6.26
N ASN A 221 -1.92 8.77 5.45
CA ASN A 221 -1.57 9.15 4.08
C ASN A 221 -2.40 8.42 3.02
N GLY A 222 -3.09 7.33 3.37
CA GLY A 222 -3.78 6.46 2.43
C GLY A 222 -2.84 5.69 1.50
N GLN A 223 -1.52 5.69 1.74
CA GLN A 223 -0.50 5.10 0.88
C GLN A 223 0.59 4.44 1.71
N THR A 224 0.97 3.22 1.37
CA THR A 224 2.03 2.49 2.06
C THR A 224 3.38 2.75 1.39
N ASP A 225 4.40 3.16 2.17
CA ASP A 225 5.78 3.27 1.70
C ASP A 225 6.40 1.87 1.61
N LEU A 226 6.73 1.45 0.39
CA LEU A 226 7.30 0.14 0.08
C LEU A 226 8.74 -0.04 0.60
N GLN A 227 9.44 1.03 0.92
CA GLN A 227 10.80 0.99 1.50
C GLN A 227 10.83 0.34 2.89
N ARG A 228 9.68 0.24 3.56
CA ARG A 228 9.56 -0.43 4.85
C ARG A 228 9.80 -1.94 4.78
N PHE A 229 9.68 -2.55 3.58
CA PHE A 229 9.75 -3.99 3.40
C PHE A 229 11.04 -4.38 2.68
N ASN A 230 11.91 -5.08 3.39
CA ASN A 230 13.12 -5.63 2.80
C ASN A 230 12.78 -6.81 1.89
N ILE A 231 13.21 -6.76 0.63
CA ILE A 231 12.97 -7.83 -0.35
C ILE A 231 13.55 -9.18 0.09
N ASP A 232 14.65 -9.19 0.83
CA ASP A 232 15.27 -10.41 1.33
C ASP A 232 14.49 -11.07 2.47
N ALA A 233 13.60 -10.31 3.12
CA ALA A 233 12.67 -10.80 4.13
C ALA A 233 11.34 -11.29 3.53
N LEU A 234 11.19 -11.29 2.19
CA LEU A 234 9.97 -11.73 1.51
C LEU A 234 10.20 -13.04 0.76
N ALA A 235 9.28 -13.97 0.92
CA ALA A 235 9.22 -15.21 0.12
C ALA A 235 8.57 -14.99 -1.24
N ALA A 236 7.58 -14.09 -1.31
CA ALA A 236 6.91 -13.73 -2.55
C ALA A 236 6.21 -12.38 -2.45
N ILE A 237 5.93 -11.81 -3.63
CA ILE A 237 5.04 -10.67 -3.82
C ILE A 237 3.93 -11.11 -4.77
N GLU A 238 2.68 -10.82 -4.43
CA GLU A 238 1.50 -11.15 -5.22
C GLU A 238 0.72 -9.87 -5.52
N LEU A 239 0.38 -9.65 -6.79
CA LEU A 239 -0.53 -8.59 -7.22
C LEU A 239 -1.83 -9.22 -7.70
N GLN A 240 -2.95 -8.75 -7.16
CA GLN A 240 -4.30 -9.10 -7.58
C GLN A 240 -5.05 -7.85 -7.99
N THR A 241 -5.67 -7.90 -9.16
CA THR A 241 -6.45 -6.80 -9.73
C THR A 241 -7.87 -7.30 -9.98
N LEU A 242 -8.83 -6.42 -9.96
CA LEU A 242 -10.25 -6.66 -10.14
C LEU A 242 -10.92 -7.39 -8.98
N ASP A 243 -10.55 -8.62 -8.64
CA ASP A 243 -11.13 -9.41 -7.55
C ASP A 243 -10.04 -10.15 -6.77
N TYR A 244 -10.39 -10.78 -5.67
CA TYR A 244 -9.49 -11.62 -4.90
C TYR A 244 -9.64 -13.08 -5.32
N ALA A 245 -8.52 -13.79 -5.49
CA ALA A 245 -8.52 -15.15 -6.03
C ALA A 245 -9.24 -16.18 -5.14
N ARG A 246 -9.39 -15.92 -3.85
CA ARG A 246 -10.10 -16.79 -2.91
C ARG A 246 -11.49 -16.24 -2.63
N LEU A 247 -12.50 -17.13 -2.57
CA LEU A 247 -13.87 -16.76 -2.21
C LEU A 247 -13.94 -16.21 -0.78
N LEU A 248 -13.33 -16.92 0.17
CA LEU A 248 -13.24 -16.52 1.57
C LEU A 248 -11.94 -15.74 1.82
N CYS A 249 -12.06 -14.48 2.19
CA CYS A 249 -10.93 -13.57 2.49
C CYS A 249 -11.40 -12.42 3.39
N PRO A 250 -10.48 -11.71 4.08
CA PRO A 250 -10.78 -10.43 4.71
C PRO A 250 -11.40 -9.45 3.72
N VAL A 251 -12.41 -8.69 4.14
CA VAL A 251 -13.16 -7.79 3.23
C VAL A 251 -12.29 -6.68 2.68
N ARG A 252 -11.31 -6.18 3.47
CA ARG A 252 -10.30 -5.20 3.00
C ARG A 252 -9.50 -5.66 1.79
N ASN A 253 -9.33 -6.98 1.60
CA ASN A 253 -8.62 -7.55 0.44
C ASN A 253 -9.46 -7.47 -0.85
N LEU A 254 -10.69 -6.98 -0.77
CA LEU A 254 -11.54 -6.69 -1.92
C LEU A 254 -11.38 -5.24 -2.43
N ALA A 255 -10.29 -4.55 -2.08
CA ALA A 255 -9.92 -3.23 -2.60
C ALA A 255 -9.69 -3.24 -4.13
N ALA A 256 -9.61 -2.08 -4.78
CA ALA A 256 -9.46 -1.95 -6.23
C ALA A 256 -8.26 -2.74 -6.79
N ALA A 257 -7.14 -2.76 -6.05
CA ALA A 257 -6.00 -3.63 -6.28
C ALA A 257 -5.37 -4.04 -4.94
N VAL A 258 -4.77 -5.23 -4.87
CA VAL A 258 -4.11 -5.75 -3.66
C VAL A 258 -2.71 -6.23 -4.00
N VAL A 259 -1.73 -5.72 -3.26
CA VAL A 259 -0.35 -6.20 -3.25
C VAL A 259 -0.13 -6.95 -1.94
N ASN A 260 0.04 -8.28 -2.02
CA ASN A 260 0.31 -9.10 -0.87
C ASN A 260 1.80 -9.41 -0.76
N LEU A 261 2.40 -9.00 0.34
CA LEU A 261 3.78 -9.30 0.71
C LEU A 261 3.76 -10.55 1.58
N VAL A 262 4.39 -11.61 1.10
CA VAL A 262 4.37 -12.93 1.75
C VAL A 262 5.69 -13.15 2.46
N SER A 263 5.65 -13.35 3.77
CA SER A 263 6.84 -13.67 4.57
C SER A 263 7.32 -15.11 4.32
N PRO A 264 8.60 -15.42 4.56
CA PRO A 264 9.10 -16.80 4.50
C PRO A 264 8.37 -17.74 5.48
N PHE A 265 7.86 -17.18 6.57
CA PHE A 265 7.18 -17.93 7.63
C PHE A 265 5.75 -18.33 7.27
N GLU A 266 5.14 -17.75 6.24
CA GLU A 266 3.84 -18.18 5.71
C GLU A 266 3.95 -19.51 4.97
N GLN A 267 5.13 -19.89 4.50
CA GLN A 267 5.37 -21.20 3.88
C GLN A 267 5.74 -22.23 4.94
N PRO A 268 5.11 -23.42 4.94
CA PRO A 268 5.52 -24.49 5.82
C PRO A 268 6.95 -24.95 5.47
N LEU A 269 7.76 -25.23 6.47
CA LEU A 269 9.01 -25.94 6.23
C LEU A 269 8.71 -27.27 5.53
N ARG A 270 9.59 -27.63 4.60
CA ARG A 270 9.49 -28.93 3.94
C ARG A 270 9.59 -30.01 5.01
N SER A 271 8.67 -30.98 4.93
CA SER A 271 8.72 -32.21 5.72
C SER A 271 10.08 -32.88 5.53
N GLY A 272 10.97 -32.78 6.49
CA GLY A 272 12.32 -33.32 6.43
C GLY A 272 13.06 -33.04 7.74
N LYS A 273 14.03 -33.87 8.05
CA LYS A 273 14.78 -34.03 9.31
C LYS A 273 15.59 -32.81 9.83
N GLN A 274 15.26 -31.58 9.43
CA GLN A 274 15.98 -30.40 9.92
C GLN A 274 15.04 -29.54 10.78
N PRO A 275 15.16 -29.63 12.12
CA PRO A 275 14.38 -28.80 13.03
C PRO A 275 14.80 -27.32 13.02
N LEU A 276 15.98 -27.02 12.46
CA LEU A 276 16.56 -25.70 12.41
C LEU A 276 16.84 -25.30 10.95
N HIS A 277 16.40 -24.11 10.56
CA HIS A 277 16.69 -23.51 9.28
C HIS A 277 16.96 -22.03 9.48
N GLY A 278 18.04 -21.53 8.92
CA GLY A 278 18.40 -20.13 9.04
C GLY A 278 19.00 -19.56 7.77
N THR A 279 18.96 -18.25 7.67
CA THR A 279 19.68 -17.51 6.64
C THR A 279 20.42 -16.33 7.28
N VAL A 280 21.64 -16.12 6.83
CA VAL A 280 22.39 -14.88 7.11
C VAL A 280 22.74 -14.28 5.77
N SER A 281 22.46 -13.01 5.60
CA SER A 281 22.74 -12.31 4.36
C SER A 281 23.47 -10.99 4.62
N LEU A 282 24.36 -10.66 3.71
CA LEU A 282 25.03 -9.36 3.68
C LEU A 282 24.92 -8.82 2.26
N ARG A 283 24.38 -7.62 2.14
CA ARG A 283 24.36 -6.87 0.90
C ARG A 283 25.15 -5.57 1.08
N GLN A 284 26.08 -5.34 0.16
CA GLN A 284 26.83 -4.10 0.04
C GLN A 284 26.52 -3.50 -1.33
N ALA A 285 26.31 -2.19 -1.41
CA ALA A 285 26.05 -1.52 -2.67
C ALA A 285 26.73 -0.14 -2.72
N ALA A 286 26.72 0.45 -3.92
CA ALA A 286 27.21 1.80 -4.14
C ALA A 286 26.58 2.81 -3.17
N PHE A 287 27.25 3.96 -3.00
CA PHE A 287 26.82 5.06 -2.15
C PHE A 287 26.75 4.70 -0.67
N ASN A 288 27.76 3.91 -0.21
CA ASN A 288 27.92 3.42 1.15
C ASN A 288 26.67 2.71 1.69
N THR A 289 26.12 1.80 0.90
CA THR A 289 24.92 1.06 1.25
C THR A 289 25.29 -0.29 1.86
N TRP A 290 24.72 -0.60 3.04
CA TRP A 290 24.90 -1.84 3.78
C TRP A 290 23.55 -2.39 4.24
N ASN A 291 23.34 -3.67 4.05
CA ASN A 291 22.12 -4.34 4.51
C ASN A 291 22.43 -5.77 4.99
N PRO A 292 22.95 -5.94 6.23
CA PRO A 292 22.95 -7.23 6.88
C PRO A 292 21.54 -7.65 7.31
N ALA A 293 21.23 -8.92 7.15
CA ALA A 293 19.98 -9.52 7.62
C ALA A 293 20.20 -10.95 8.06
N ALA A 294 19.41 -11.38 9.04
CA ALA A 294 19.40 -12.75 9.51
C ALA A 294 17.98 -13.21 9.76
N SER A 295 17.69 -14.48 9.48
CA SER A 295 16.46 -15.14 9.89
C SER A 295 16.74 -16.54 10.40
N LEU A 296 15.95 -16.94 11.37
CA LEU A 296 16.03 -18.25 12.00
C LEU A 296 14.62 -18.82 12.14
N THR A 297 14.46 -20.05 11.78
CA THR A 297 13.21 -20.81 11.96
C THR A 297 13.53 -22.10 12.66
N VAL A 298 12.81 -22.35 13.73
CA VAL A 298 12.89 -23.59 14.52
C VAL A 298 11.56 -24.32 14.39
N GLN A 299 11.61 -25.59 14.14
CA GLN A 299 10.45 -26.48 14.07
C GLN A 299 10.57 -27.56 15.15
N PRO A 300 10.12 -27.28 16.39
CA PRO A 300 10.22 -28.23 17.51
C PRO A 300 9.38 -29.49 17.30
N SER A 301 8.34 -29.41 16.50
CA SER A 301 7.48 -30.52 16.12
C SER A 301 6.94 -30.34 14.70
N GLU A 302 6.37 -31.37 14.09
CA GLU A 302 5.70 -31.28 12.79
C GLU A 302 4.51 -30.27 12.77
N ARG A 303 4.04 -29.89 13.95
CA ARG A 303 2.88 -29.01 14.15
C ARG A 303 3.24 -27.59 14.56
N THR A 304 4.45 -27.39 15.09
CA THR A 304 4.86 -26.10 15.69
C THR A 304 6.08 -25.55 14.97
N GLN A 305 6.01 -24.30 14.57
CA GLN A 305 7.09 -23.55 13.95
C GLN A 305 7.21 -22.19 14.62
N VAL A 306 8.41 -21.81 14.98
CA VAL A 306 8.74 -20.47 15.52
C VAL A 306 9.86 -19.87 14.69
N GLY A 307 9.76 -18.61 14.37
CA GLY A 307 10.76 -17.92 13.59
C GLY A 307 11.04 -16.52 14.09
N ALA A 308 12.24 -16.06 13.85
CA ALA A 308 12.66 -14.69 14.09
C ALA A 308 13.46 -14.19 12.88
N ALA A 309 13.31 -12.92 12.56
CA ALA A 309 14.12 -12.24 11.56
C ALA A 309 14.52 -10.86 12.05
N ALA A 310 15.71 -10.42 11.64
CA ALA A 310 16.18 -9.06 11.88
C ALA A 310 16.95 -8.56 10.66
N ASN A 311 16.80 -7.30 10.34
CA ASN A 311 17.61 -6.63 9.34
C ASN A 311 17.98 -5.22 9.78
N TRP A 312 19.12 -4.76 9.30
CA TRP A 312 19.56 -3.39 9.43
C TRP A 312 19.96 -2.88 8.05
N PHE A 313 19.55 -1.69 7.70
CA PHE A 313 19.86 -1.04 6.43
C PHE A 313 20.48 0.32 6.70
N TYR A 314 21.56 0.63 6.02
CA TYR A 314 22.21 1.92 6.02
C TYR A 314 22.57 2.33 4.60
N ALA A 315 22.36 3.60 4.24
CA ALA A 315 22.83 4.17 3.00
C ALA A 315 23.10 5.67 3.19
N ASP A 316 24.26 6.16 2.74
CA ASP A 316 24.47 7.60 2.59
C ASP A 316 23.67 8.16 1.42
N ASN A 317 23.44 7.35 0.40
CA ASN A 317 22.61 7.65 -0.76
C ASN A 317 23.01 8.95 -1.50
N ASN A 318 24.29 9.33 -1.40
CA ASN A 318 24.89 10.55 -1.94
C ASN A 318 25.33 10.39 -3.40
N TYR A 319 24.49 9.82 -4.23
CA TYR A 319 24.80 9.54 -5.63
C TYR A 319 24.99 10.80 -6.49
N PRO A 320 25.85 10.74 -7.54
CA PRO A 320 26.03 11.81 -8.49
C PRO A 320 24.86 11.89 -9.47
N PHE A 321 24.48 13.11 -9.84
CA PHE A 321 23.47 13.39 -10.85
C PHE A 321 23.81 14.67 -11.62
N TYR A 322 23.13 14.94 -12.74
CA TYR A 322 23.22 16.16 -13.50
C TYR A 322 22.01 17.04 -13.23
N VAL A 323 22.22 18.33 -13.16
CA VAL A 323 21.19 19.36 -13.23
C VAL A 323 21.39 20.13 -14.52
N GLU A 324 20.36 20.20 -15.34
CA GLU A 324 20.30 21.05 -16.51
C GLU A 324 19.38 22.24 -16.17
N ASN A 325 19.92 23.44 -16.24
CA ASN A 325 19.19 24.67 -15.96
C ASN A 325 19.38 25.63 -17.13
N GLY A 326 18.60 25.43 -18.20
CA GLY A 326 18.73 26.20 -19.44
C GLY A 326 20.05 25.89 -20.15
N VAL A 327 20.98 26.87 -20.15
CA VAL A 327 22.25 26.79 -20.86
C VAL A 327 23.36 26.11 -20.08
N ALA A 328 23.23 26.03 -18.75
CA ALA A 328 24.24 25.44 -17.88
C ALA A 328 23.85 24.06 -17.36
N SER A 329 24.80 23.14 -17.40
CA SER A 329 24.69 21.84 -16.76
C SER A 329 25.74 21.71 -15.66
N GLU A 330 25.34 21.16 -14.50
CA GLU A 330 26.22 20.99 -13.37
C GLU A 330 26.17 19.55 -12.84
N HIS A 331 27.33 19.06 -12.41
CA HIS A 331 27.47 17.79 -11.71
C HIS A 331 27.34 17.99 -10.20
N LEU A 332 26.28 17.48 -9.64
CA LEU A 332 26.04 17.53 -8.20
C LEU A 332 26.02 16.15 -7.57
N ARG A 333 26.19 16.09 -6.25
CA ARG A 333 25.90 14.91 -5.44
C ARG A 333 24.66 15.15 -4.59
N ARG A 334 23.81 14.11 -4.47
CA ARG A 334 22.60 14.19 -3.67
C ARG A 334 22.96 14.49 -2.22
N ALA A 335 22.54 15.65 -1.72
CA ALA A 335 22.71 16.05 -0.34
C ALA A 335 21.53 15.57 0.52
N ASN A 336 21.69 15.58 1.84
CA ASN A 336 20.63 15.27 2.82
C ASN A 336 19.82 14.01 2.50
N SER A 337 20.49 12.92 2.11
CA SER A 337 19.84 11.71 1.56
C SER A 337 20.08 10.43 2.38
N ARG A 338 20.81 10.54 3.52
CA ARG A 338 21.12 9.40 4.40
C ARG A 338 19.87 8.73 4.94
N MET A 339 19.89 7.40 4.97
CA MET A 339 18.82 6.59 5.54
C MET A 339 19.40 5.48 6.40
N GLN A 340 18.76 5.22 7.54
CA GLN A 340 19.04 4.10 8.41
C GLN A 340 17.75 3.47 8.88
N THR A 341 17.62 2.14 8.74
CA THR A 341 16.48 1.38 9.25
C THR A 341 16.90 0.18 10.05
N ALA A 342 16.08 -0.21 11.00
CA ALA A 342 16.17 -1.47 11.71
C ALA A 342 14.77 -2.10 11.76
N GLN A 343 14.69 -3.39 11.50
CA GLN A 343 13.45 -4.15 11.55
C GLN A 343 13.70 -5.49 12.23
N THR A 344 12.75 -5.89 13.07
CA THR A 344 12.73 -7.21 13.70
C THR A 344 11.34 -7.81 13.56
N GLU A 345 11.30 -9.11 13.37
CA GLU A 345 10.06 -9.87 13.22
C GLU A 345 10.12 -11.16 14.04
N LEU A 346 9.00 -11.52 14.63
CA LEU A 346 8.79 -12.77 15.34
C LEU A 346 7.55 -13.44 14.76
N HIS A 347 7.63 -14.74 14.53
CA HIS A 347 6.55 -15.54 13.97
C HIS A 347 6.36 -16.80 14.78
N ALA A 348 5.12 -17.22 14.97
CA ALA A 348 4.75 -18.49 15.58
C ALA A 348 3.61 -19.12 14.78
N ARG A 349 3.73 -20.39 14.46
CA ARG A 349 2.70 -21.17 13.78
C ARG A 349 2.45 -22.46 14.52
N GLN A 350 1.17 -22.73 14.77
CA GLN A 350 0.69 -23.97 15.35
C GLN A 350 -0.35 -24.59 14.41
N ARG A 351 -0.19 -25.87 14.11
CA ARG A 351 -1.14 -26.64 13.30
C ARG A 351 -1.83 -27.69 14.17
N TRP A 352 -3.10 -27.89 13.92
CA TRP A 352 -3.91 -28.98 14.40
C TRP A 352 -4.48 -29.71 13.20
N THR A 353 -5.24 -30.80 13.43
CA THR A 353 -5.79 -31.61 12.36
C THR A 353 -6.61 -30.81 11.34
N HIS A 354 -7.45 -29.89 11.80
CA HIS A 354 -8.35 -29.10 10.95
C HIS A 354 -8.11 -27.59 11.02
N SER A 355 -7.19 -27.13 11.86
CA SER A 355 -6.98 -25.73 12.08
C SER A 355 -5.50 -25.37 12.14
N GLN A 356 -5.23 -24.09 11.96
CA GLN A 356 -3.90 -23.51 12.06
C GLN A 356 -4.01 -22.11 12.65
N LEU A 357 -3.12 -21.80 13.58
CA LEU A 357 -2.89 -20.44 14.09
C LEU A 357 -1.54 -19.96 13.57
N HIS A 358 -1.50 -18.75 13.03
CA HIS A 358 -0.28 -18.05 12.69
C HIS A 358 -0.29 -16.69 13.39
N ALA A 359 0.70 -16.43 14.22
CA ALA A 359 0.91 -15.17 14.89
C ALA A 359 2.22 -14.53 14.40
N ALA A 360 2.22 -13.21 14.24
CA ALA A 360 3.39 -12.44 13.86
C ALA A 360 3.45 -11.13 14.64
N ALA A 361 4.65 -10.70 15.00
CA ALA A 361 4.92 -9.40 15.57
C ALA A 361 6.10 -8.77 14.84
N SER A 362 6.04 -7.48 14.56
CA SER A 362 7.09 -6.74 13.87
C SER A 362 7.34 -5.40 14.54
N PHE A 363 8.58 -5.02 14.59
CA PHE A 363 9.01 -3.68 14.97
C PHE A 363 9.92 -3.10 13.89
N TYR A 364 9.61 -1.88 13.45
CA TYR A 364 10.34 -1.13 12.44
C TYR A 364 10.74 0.23 13.00
N HIS A 365 12.00 0.60 12.80
CA HIS A 365 12.51 1.93 13.08
C HIS A 365 13.22 2.47 11.85
N ASN A 366 12.93 3.70 11.48
CA ASN A 366 13.53 4.40 10.35
C ASN A 366 13.93 5.81 10.76
N HIS A 367 15.13 6.18 10.41
CA HIS A 367 15.59 7.56 10.45
C HIS A 367 16.15 7.91 9.07
N ARG A 368 15.53 8.85 8.40
CA ARG A 368 15.97 9.30 7.07
C ARG A 368 16.00 10.81 6.96
N ARG A 369 16.98 11.29 6.25
CA ARG A 369 17.03 12.64 5.76
C ARG A 369 16.27 12.71 4.44
N LEU A 370 15.58 13.81 4.21
CA LEU A 370 14.77 14.03 3.02
C LEU A 370 15.43 15.10 2.15
N PRO A 371 15.98 14.73 1.00
CA PRO A 371 16.71 15.67 0.15
C PRO A 371 15.79 16.67 -0.54
N GLY A 372 14.48 16.40 -0.63
CA GLY A 372 13.52 17.21 -1.34
C GLY A 372 13.76 17.27 -2.86
N PRO A 373 12.99 18.08 -3.61
CA PRO A 373 13.21 18.31 -5.01
C PRO A 373 14.46 19.17 -5.25
N VAL A 374 15.17 18.91 -6.36
CA VAL A 374 16.25 19.76 -6.83
C VAL A 374 15.65 20.96 -7.58
N VAL A 375 15.83 22.16 -7.03
CA VAL A 375 15.33 23.41 -7.64
C VAL A 375 16.51 24.32 -7.93
N LEU A 376 16.71 24.68 -9.19
CA LEU A 376 17.92 25.31 -9.66
C LEU A 376 19.13 24.44 -9.31
N TYR A 377 20.02 24.86 -8.43
CA TYR A 377 21.18 24.08 -7.95
C TYR A 377 21.03 23.67 -6.47
N VAL A 378 19.91 24.02 -5.82
CA VAL A 378 19.64 23.66 -4.44
C VAL A 378 19.13 22.21 -4.39
N ASN A 379 19.85 21.34 -3.69
CA ASN A 379 19.52 19.93 -3.54
C ASN A 379 19.48 19.45 -2.07
N ASP A 380 19.44 20.40 -1.14
CA ASP A 380 19.34 20.16 0.31
C ASP A 380 18.20 20.99 0.90
N ASN A 381 17.14 20.34 1.34
CA ASN A 381 16.01 20.99 2.02
C ASN A 381 16.15 20.93 3.55
N ASN A 382 17.21 20.33 4.08
CA ASN A 382 17.46 20.18 5.51
C ASN A 382 16.28 19.59 6.30
N GLU A 383 15.59 18.63 5.70
CA GLU A 383 14.44 17.95 6.25
C GLU A 383 14.82 16.55 6.74
N GLN A 384 14.14 16.08 7.77
CA GLN A 384 14.34 14.72 8.28
C GLN A 384 13.03 14.10 8.77
N LEU A 385 12.96 12.79 8.67
CA LEU A 385 11.81 11.99 9.08
C LEU A 385 12.28 10.80 9.91
N THR A 386 11.72 10.67 11.11
CA THR A 386 11.89 9.50 11.96
C THR A 386 10.56 8.80 12.11
N GLU A 387 10.52 7.51 11.79
CA GLU A 387 9.32 6.68 11.87
C GLU A 387 9.57 5.45 12.74
N GLN A 388 8.58 5.09 13.50
CA GLN A 388 8.53 3.85 14.27
C GLN A 388 7.18 3.20 14.02
N GLN A 389 7.19 1.89 13.81
CA GLN A 389 5.98 1.09 13.70
C GLN A 389 6.16 -0.19 14.49
N ALA A 390 5.13 -0.57 15.21
CA ALA A 390 5.03 -1.89 15.82
C ALA A 390 3.65 -2.45 15.51
N PHE A 391 3.60 -3.67 15.03
CA PHE A 391 2.33 -4.38 14.90
C PHE A 391 2.43 -5.80 15.44
N GLY A 392 1.33 -6.27 15.96
CA GLY A 392 1.09 -7.67 16.28
C GLY A 392 -0.15 -8.14 15.55
N GLN A 393 -0.10 -9.32 14.95
CA GLN A 393 -1.24 -9.95 14.29
C GLN A 393 -1.31 -11.43 14.58
N ALA A 394 -2.54 -11.96 14.64
CA ALA A 394 -2.80 -13.38 14.77
C ALA A 394 -3.93 -13.77 13.82
N ARG A 395 -3.76 -14.87 13.11
CA ARG A 395 -4.74 -15.42 12.17
C ARG A 395 -4.96 -16.89 12.47
N TRP A 396 -6.17 -17.23 12.84
CA TRP A 396 -6.66 -18.60 12.96
C TRP A 396 -7.41 -18.98 11.69
N THR A 397 -7.17 -20.17 11.17
CA THR A 397 -7.89 -20.75 10.04
C THR A 397 -8.34 -22.16 10.41
N TRP A 398 -9.54 -22.52 10.01
CA TRP A 398 -10.12 -23.83 10.20
C TRP A 398 -10.77 -24.33 8.92
N GLN A 399 -10.63 -25.61 8.63
CA GLN A 399 -11.18 -26.20 7.42
C GLN A 399 -11.54 -27.66 7.64
N ASN A 400 -12.71 -28.04 7.14
CA ASN A 400 -13.12 -29.45 6.97
C ASN A 400 -13.63 -29.65 5.53
N LYS A 401 -14.29 -30.80 5.25
CA LYS A 401 -14.80 -31.12 3.91
C LYS A 401 -15.83 -30.12 3.40
N ALA A 402 -16.72 -29.63 4.24
CA ALA A 402 -17.84 -28.75 3.87
C ALA A 402 -17.66 -27.29 4.24
N TRP A 403 -16.86 -26.98 5.27
CA TRP A 403 -16.72 -25.65 5.83
C TRP A 403 -15.28 -25.20 5.88
N SER A 404 -15.09 -23.92 5.68
CA SER A 404 -13.83 -23.20 5.95
C SER A 404 -14.15 -21.94 6.74
N ALA A 405 -13.33 -21.63 7.73
CA ALA A 405 -13.48 -20.42 8.53
C ALA A 405 -12.11 -19.79 8.81
N PHE A 406 -12.11 -18.49 9.02
CA PHE A 406 -10.96 -17.79 9.55
C PHE A 406 -11.40 -16.71 10.54
N ALA A 407 -10.50 -16.38 11.46
CA ALA A 407 -10.58 -15.19 12.29
C ALA A 407 -9.17 -14.60 12.43
N ALA A 408 -9.06 -13.29 12.38
CA ALA A 408 -7.79 -12.62 12.60
C ALA A 408 -7.96 -11.32 13.37
N ALA A 409 -6.93 -10.99 14.14
CA ALA A 409 -6.81 -9.73 14.87
C ALA A 409 -5.45 -9.11 14.58
N LYS A 410 -5.39 -7.79 14.46
CA LYS A 410 -4.16 -7.01 14.31
C LYS A 410 -4.25 -5.75 15.14
N TYR A 411 -3.17 -5.43 15.81
CA TYR A 411 -2.93 -4.12 16.40
C TYR A 411 -1.72 -3.49 15.73
N ASP A 412 -1.88 -2.26 15.24
CA ASP A 412 -0.82 -1.48 14.58
C ASP A 412 -0.64 -0.15 15.32
N TRP A 413 0.61 0.15 15.69
CA TRP A 413 1.01 1.40 16.30
C TRP A 413 2.10 2.04 15.47
N GLN A 414 1.90 3.32 15.11
CA GLN A 414 2.84 4.08 14.32
C GLN A 414 3.12 5.43 14.96
N LYS A 415 4.38 5.84 14.92
CA LYS A 415 4.83 7.16 15.30
C LYS A 415 5.69 7.74 14.19
N SER A 416 5.40 8.98 13.81
CA SER A 416 6.16 9.70 12.82
C SER A 416 6.53 11.07 13.36
N HIS A 417 7.79 11.46 13.18
CA HIS A 417 8.33 12.74 13.58
C HIS A 417 9.06 13.35 12.39
N TYR A 418 8.44 14.36 11.80
CA TYR A 418 9.00 15.16 10.72
C TYR A 418 9.54 16.46 11.27
N THR A 419 10.73 16.87 10.82
CA THR A 419 11.38 18.13 11.19
C THR A 419 11.94 18.78 9.94
N HIS A 420 11.69 20.07 9.79
CA HIS A 420 12.36 20.90 8.79
C HIS A 420 13.02 22.10 9.47
N HIS A 421 14.14 22.54 8.94
CA HIS A 421 14.94 23.63 9.50
C HIS A 421 14.92 24.89 8.64
N ASN A 422 14.28 24.86 7.48
CA ASN A 422 14.17 26.00 6.61
C ASN A 422 12.95 26.85 6.97
N THR A 423 13.17 27.98 7.65
CA THR A 423 12.11 28.89 8.10
C THR A 423 11.52 29.73 6.96
N ALA A 424 12.24 29.91 5.86
CA ALA A 424 11.80 30.75 4.72
C ALA A 424 10.71 30.08 3.85
N ILE A 425 10.61 28.75 3.88
CA ILE A 425 9.63 27.95 3.10
C ILE A 425 8.67 27.22 4.04
N ALA A 426 8.70 27.54 5.32
CA ALA A 426 7.98 26.84 6.36
C ALA A 426 6.46 27.02 6.23
N VAL A 427 5.84 26.12 5.46
CA VAL A 427 4.38 25.93 5.50
C VAL A 427 4.07 24.99 6.65
N GLY A 428 3.71 25.52 7.81
CA GLY A 428 3.34 24.76 9.01
C GLY A 428 4.38 24.75 10.13
N ALA A 429 4.11 23.95 11.16
CA ALA A 429 5.00 23.85 12.31
C ALA A 429 6.33 23.19 11.94
N PRO A 430 7.50 23.73 12.37
CA PRO A 430 8.81 23.20 12.04
C PRO A 430 9.06 21.77 12.56
N ARG A 431 8.25 21.30 13.48
CA ARG A 431 8.27 19.96 14.01
C ARG A 431 6.86 19.40 14.04
N GLN A 432 6.63 18.35 13.28
CA GLN A 432 5.33 17.68 13.20
C GLN A 432 5.44 16.27 13.78
N LYS A 433 4.55 15.95 14.69
CA LYS A 433 4.50 14.64 15.36
C LYS A 433 3.13 14.02 15.12
N TYR A 434 3.13 12.77 14.67
CA TYR A 434 1.94 12.00 14.42
C TYR A 434 2.01 10.67 15.19
N TYR A 435 0.89 10.29 15.78
CA TYR A 435 0.68 9.00 16.44
C TYR A 435 -0.57 8.38 15.86
N GLN A 436 -0.44 7.24 15.21
CA GLN A 436 -1.54 6.46 14.67
C GLN A 436 -1.65 5.14 15.42
N ARG A 437 -2.88 4.69 15.67
CA ARG A 437 -3.20 3.38 16.23
C ARG A 437 -4.35 2.79 15.46
N GLU A 438 -4.28 1.50 15.19
CA GLU A 438 -5.37 0.75 14.59
C GLU A 438 -5.57 -0.56 15.32
N VAL A 439 -6.82 -0.85 15.70
CA VAL A 439 -7.31 -2.20 16.04
C VAL A 439 -8.07 -2.69 14.84
N TYR A 440 -7.71 -3.86 14.30
CA TYR A 440 -8.36 -4.48 13.17
C TYR A 440 -8.74 -5.91 13.50
N LEU A 441 -10.02 -6.23 13.31
CA LEU A 441 -10.60 -7.54 13.52
C LEU A 441 -11.25 -8.01 12.22
N THR A 442 -11.08 -9.24 11.84
CA THR A 442 -11.73 -9.84 10.67
C THR A 442 -12.09 -11.28 10.94
N ALA A 443 -13.25 -11.69 10.48
CA ALA A 443 -13.70 -13.07 10.55
C ALA A 443 -14.54 -13.43 9.33
N GLY A 444 -14.54 -14.70 8.98
CA GLY A 444 -15.38 -15.17 7.88
C GLY A 444 -15.53 -16.68 7.85
N MET A 445 -16.59 -17.11 7.16
CA MET A 445 -16.94 -18.49 7.01
C MET A 445 -17.42 -18.78 5.60
N GLN A 446 -17.07 -19.94 5.07
CA GLN A 446 -17.49 -20.46 3.77
C GLN A 446 -18.09 -21.84 3.95
N ARG A 447 -19.19 -22.08 3.25
CA ARG A 447 -19.79 -23.40 3.11
C ARG A 447 -19.73 -23.86 1.66
N ASN A 448 -19.20 -25.04 1.44
CA ASN A 448 -19.27 -25.75 0.17
C ASN A 448 -20.50 -26.64 0.21
N PHE A 449 -21.56 -26.25 -0.53
CA PHE A 449 -22.81 -27.06 -0.61
C PHE A 449 -22.64 -28.29 -1.50
N SER A 450 -21.81 -28.13 -2.53
CA SER A 450 -21.42 -29.18 -3.45
C SER A 450 -20.04 -28.87 -4.07
N HIS A 451 -19.58 -29.75 -4.95
CA HIS A 451 -18.39 -29.42 -5.79
C HIS A 451 -18.61 -28.23 -6.73
N HIS A 452 -19.85 -27.82 -6.91
CA HIS A 452 -20.23 -26.75 -7.84
C HIS A 452 -20.55 -25.42 -7.18
N ILE A 453 -21.02 -25.40 -5.94
CA ILE A 453 -21.54 -24.20 -5.28
C ILE A 453 -20.89 -24.02 -3.91
N ALA A 454 -20.34 -22.83 -3.69
CA ALA A 454 -19.89 -22.38 -2.38
C ALA A 454 -20.42 -20.98 -2.08
N LEU A 455 -20.74 -20.73 -0.82
CA LEU A 455 -21.16 -19.44 -0.28
C LEU A 455 -20.20 -19.05 0.83
N ALA A 456 -19.77 -17.79 0.87
CA ALA A 456 -18.91 -17.24 1.90
C ALA A 456 -19.44 -15.90 2.42
N TYR A 457 -19.33 -15.69 3.72
CA TYR A 457 -19.55 -14.44 4.39
C TYR A 457 -18.29 -14.03 5.15
N ALA A 458 -17.93 -12.74 5.08
CA ALA A 458 -16.83 -12.19 5.86
C ALA A 458 -17.20 -10.80 6.38
N THR A 459 -16.66 -10.46 7.55
CA THR A 459 -16.83 -9.15 8.18
C THR A 459 -15.51 -8.65 8.74
N ASP A 460 -15.25 -7.37 8.56
CA ASP A 460 -14.08 -6.65 9.07
C ASP A 460 -14.55 -5.48 9.94
N TYR A 461 -13.92 -5.29 11.08
CA TYR A 461 -14.04 -4.08 11.89
C TYR A 461 -12.68 -3.45 12.09
N ALA A 462 -12.58 -2.14 11.97
CA ALA A 462 -11.39 -1.40 12.31
C ALA A 462 -11.71 -0.10 13.02
N HIS A 463 -11.05 0.12 14.12
CA HIS A 463 -10.97 1.42 14.78
C HIS A 463 -9.59 2.02 14.55
N THR A 464 -9.53 3.17 13.87
CA THR A 464 -8.29 3.87 13.58
C THR A 464 -8.32 5.25 14.20
N ALA A 465 -7.31 5.59 15.01
CA ALA A 465 -7.15 6.88 15.65
C ALA A 465 -5.83 7.53 15.26
N LEU A 466 -5.87 8.82 14.93
CA LEU A 466 -4.71 9.67 14.67
C LEU A 466 -4.70 10.83 15.63
N SER A 467 -3.54 11.10 16.23
CA SER A 467 -3.29 12.31 16.99
C SER A 467 -2.01 12.99 16.53
N SER A 468 -1.98 14.30 16.59
CA SER A 468 -0.81 15.09 16.23
C SER A 468 -0.67 16.34 17.11
N ASN A 469 0.43 17.06 16.96
CA ASN A 469 0.62 18.38 17.54
C ASN A 469 0.06 19.52 16.67
N LEU A 470 -0.59 19.19 15.55
CA LEU A 470 -1.23 20.17 14.68
C LEU A 470 -2.71 20.32 15.05
N PRO A 471 -3.28 21.55 15.04
CA PRO A 471 -4.66 21.80 15.50
C PRO A 471 -5.70 20.94 14.77
N ALA A 472 -5.65 20.87 13.44
CA ALA A 472 -6.64 20.16 12.61
C ALA A 472 -6.63 18.63 12.78
N THR A 473 -5.49 18.06 13.21
CA THR A 473 -5.33 16.61 13.43
C THR A 473 -4.99 16.27 14.87
N LYS A 474 -5.40 17.14 15.82
CA LYS A 474 -5.12 16.93 17.25
C LYS A 474 -5.67 15.60 17.76
N ARG A 475 -6.89 15.25 17.38
CA ARG A 475 -7.52 13.94 17.61
C ARG A 475 -8.58 13.70 16.54
N VAL A 476 -8.36 12.73 15.67
CA VAL A 476 -9.34 12.26 14.71
C VAL A 476 -9.39 10.74 14.74
N SER A 477 -10.57 10.15 14.56
CA SER A 477 -10.71 8.71 14.48
C SER A 477 -11.75 8.30 13.44
N ARG A 478 -11.67 7.06 13.01
CA ARG A 478 -12.61 6.45 12.08
C ARG A 478 -12.90 5.04 12.51
N ASP A 479 -14.19 4.74 12.62
CA ASP A 479 -14.69 3.38 12.72
C ASP A 479 -15.08 2.91 11.31
N THR A 480 -14.63 1.73 10.96
CA THR A 480 -14.88 1.11 9.66
C THR A 480 -15.46 -0.27 9.88
N TRP A 481 -16.62 -0.52 9.33
CA TRP A 481 -17.22 -1.85 9.32
C TRP A 481 -17.53 -2.27 7.89
N LEU A 482 -16.86 -3.32 7.43
CA LEU A 482 -17.02 -3.86 6.08
C LEU A 482 -17.62 -5.26 6.17
N GLN A 483 -18.55 -5.56 5.27
CA GLN A 483 -19.17 -6.88 5.19
C GLN A 483 -19.16 -7.35 3.74
N SER A 484 -18.96 -8.64 3.49
CA SER A 484 -19.07 -9.21 2.17
C SER A 484 -19.85 -10.52 2.18
N LEU A 485 -20.77 -10.66 1.25
CA LEU A 485 -21.42 -11.92 0.89
C LEU A 485 -20.93 -12.32 -0.50
N SER A 486 -20.42 -13.54 -0.62
CA SER A 486 -19.79 -14.04 -1.85
C SER A 486 -20.33 -15.42 -2.19
N ALA A 487 -20.64 -15.64 -3.48
CA ALA A 487 -21.05 -16.93 -3.99
C ALA A 487 -20.16 -17.33 -5.16
N SER A 488 -19.79 -18.61 -5.25
CA SER A 488 -19.08 -19.16 -6.40
C SER A 488 -19.84 -20.36 -6.96
N TRP A 489 -19.83 -20.42 -8.30
CA TRP A 489 -20.39 -21.53 -9.06
C TRP A 489 -19.36 -22.05 -10.05
N HIS A 490 -19.16 -23.37 -10.07
CA HIS A 490 -18.24 -24.04 -10.98
C HIS A 490 -18.98 -25.16 -11.71
N ALA A 491 -18.99 -25.15 -13.04
CA ALA A 491 -19.58 -26.18 -13.84
C ALA A 491 -18.71 -26.50 -15.06
N GLY A 492 -18.06 -27.64 -15.04
CA GLY A 492 -17.16 -28.08 -16.09
C GLY A 492 -16.05 -27.06 -16.39
N PRO A 493 -16.03 -26.38 -17.56
CA PRO A 493 -15.03 -25.39 -17.91
C PRO A 493 -15.31 -24.00 -17.33
N VAL A 494 -16.52 -23.74 -16.80
CA VAL A 494 -16.98 -22.42 -16.40
C VAL A 494 -16.88 -22.23 -14.90
N SER A 495 -16.44 -21.04 -14.49
CA SER A 495 -16.39 -20.61 -13.11
C SER A 495 -16.94 -19.19 -13.01
N LEU A 496 -17.84 -18.96 -12.06
CA LEU A 496 -18.49 -17.67 -11.80
C LEU A 496 -18.35 -17.34 -10.31
N THR A 497 -18.03 -16.10 -10.01
CA THR A 497 -18.03 -15.57 -8.64
C THR A 497 -18.81 -14.27 -8.59
N LEU A 498 -19.76 -14.20 -7.64
CA LEU A 498 -20.55 -13.02 -7.32
C LEU A 498 -20.20 -12.53 -5.93
N ARG A 499 -20.09 -11.22 -5.73
CA ARG A 499 -19.85 -10.61 -4.42
C ARG A 499 -20.70 -9.34 -4.25
N GLY A 500 -21.22 -9.17 -3.06
CA GLY A 500 -21.81 -7.93 -2.59
C GLY A 500 -21.05 -7.45 -1.38
N LEU A 501 -20.63 -6.18 -1.35
CA LEU A 501 -19.93 -5.57 -0.24
C LEU A 501 -20.77 -4.43 0.34
N CYS A 502 -20.85 -4.38 1.67
CA CYS A 502 -21.41 -3.27 2.43
C CYS A 502 -20.29 -2.57 3.19
N HIS A 503 -20.19 -1.27 3.00
CA HIS A 503 -19.21 -0.40 3.63
C HIS A 503 -19.94 0.55 4.59
N LEU A 504 -19.52 0.59 5.85
CA LEU A 504 -20.02 1.50 6.87
C LEU A 504 -18.82 2.23 7.47
N TYR A 505 -18.86 3.55 7.43
CA TYR A 505 -17.80 4.40 8.01
C TYR A 505 -18.43 5.41 8.94
N ALA A 506 -17.77 5.67 10.08
CA ALA A 506 -18.07 6.76 10.99
C ALA A 506 -16.79 7.53 11.28
N ASN A 507 -16.75 8.81 10.92
CA ASN A 507 -15.61 9.68 11.14
C ASN A 507 -15.88 10.59 12.33
N HIS A 508 -14.97 10.61 13.29
CA HIS A 508 -15.04 11.43 14.50
C HIS A 508 -13.94 12.50 14.44
N ARG A 509 -14.32 13.75 14.57
CA ARG A 509 -13.39 14.89 14.61
C ARG A 509 -13.68 15.81 15.81
N PRO A 510 -12.69 16.51 16.36
CA PRO A 510 -12.90 17.45 17.43
C PRO A 510 -13.85 18.58 17.00
N GLY A 511 -14.81 18.90 17.85
CA GLY A 511 -15.76 20.00 17.63
C GLY A 511 -16.92 19.67 16.70
N ALA A 512 -17.04 18.43 16.20
CA ALA A 512 -18.24 17.98 15.52
C ALA A 512 -19.18 17.30 16.52
N GLU A 513 -20.45 17.69 16.52
CA GLU A 513 -21.48 17.13 17.41
C GLU A 513 -21.87 15.70 17.03
N ALA A 514 -21.74 15.33 15.75
CA ALA A 514 -22.05 14.01 15.25
C ALA A 514 -20.91 13.45 14.38
N ALA A 515 -20.85 12.11 14.28
CA ALA A 515 -19.97 11.43 13.34
C ALA A 515 -20.47 11.68 11.91
N ASP A 516 -19.53 11.89 11.00
CA ASP A 516 -19.80 11.90 9.56
C ASP A 516 -19.84 10.45 9.07
N ASN A 517 -21.06 9.96 8.82
CA ASN A 517 -21.35 8.58 8.49
C ASN A 517 -21.51 8.39 6.99
N GLU A 518 -20.88 7.36 6.45
CA GLU A 518 -21.01 6.97 5.04
C GLU A 518 -21.38 5.49 4.93
N VAL A 519 -22.40 5.20 4.15
CA VAL A 519 -22.88 3.84 3.85
C VAL A 519 -22.86 3.61 2.35
N ARG A 520 -22.20 2.52 1.91
CA ARG A 520 -22.12 2.19 0.49
C ARG A 520 -22.23 0.70 0.24
N LEU A 521 -23.01 0.32 -0.79
CA LEU A 521 -23.07 -1.03 -1.33
C LEU A 521 -22.30 -1.07 -2.65
N THR A 522 -21.43 -2.06 -2.83
CA THR A 522 -20.66 -2.24 -4.07
C THR A 522 -20.71 -3.69 -4.53
N PRO A 523 -21.12 -3.93 -5.80
CA PRO A 523 -21.13 -5.25 -6.39
C PRO A 523 -19.79 -5.61 -7.03
N ALA A 524 -19.52 -6.92 -7.14
CA ALA A 524 -18.48 -7.46 -8.01
C ALA A 524 -18.93 -8.79 -8.62
N VAL A 525 -18.56 -8.99 -9.89
CA VAL A 525 -18.78 -10.24 -10.61
C VAL A 525 -17.51 -10.60 -11.39
N SER A 526 -17.10 -11.85 -11.32
CA SER A 526 -15.99 -12.36 -12.12
C SER A 526 -16.31 -13.74 -12.65
N ALA A 527 -15.94 -13.99 -13.90
CA ALA A 527 -16.17 -15.24 -14.60
C ALA A 527 -14.92 -15.71 -15.33
N SER A 528 -14.72 -16.99 -15.43
CA SER A 528 -13.72 -17.58 -16.30
C SER A 528 -14.25 -18.80 -17.02
N VAL A 529 -13.75 -19.02 -18.24
CA VAL A 529 -14.07 -20.16 -19.07
C VAL A 529 -12.76 -20.78 -19.56
N ARG A 530 -12.58 -22.08 -19.35
CA ARG A 530 -11.50 -22.85 -19.95
C ARG A 530 -11.88 -23.15 -21.40
N ALA A 531 -11.43 -22.27 -22.32
CA ALA A 531 -11.72 -22.38 -23.76
C ALA A 531 -10.99 -23.54 -24.42
N VAL A 532 -9.74 -23.84 -23.98
CA VAL A 532 -8.93 -24.99 -24.42
C VAL A 532 -8.37 -25.72 -23.23
N GLY A 533 -8.52 -27.03 -23.21
CA GLY A 533 -8.08 -27.91 -22.11
C GLY A 533 -7.24 -29.08 -22.56
N GLN A 534 -6.39 -28.92 -23.57
CA GLN A 534 -5.51 -29.97 -24.09
C GLN A 534 -4.28 -30.19 -23.18
N ARG A 535 -3.64 -31.36 -23.30
CA ARG A 535 -2.46 -31.73 -22.51
C ARG A 535 -1.31 -30.70 -22.64
N HIS A 536 -1.11 -30.13 -23.83
CA HIS A 536 -0.02 -29.21 -24.13
C HIS A 536 -0.43 -27.75 -24.17
N LEU A 537 -1.75 -27.45 -24.22
CA LEU A 537 -2.27 -26.10 -24.33
C LEU A 537 -3.53 -25.95 -23.44
N ARG A 538 -3.47 -24.99 -22.53
CA ARG A 538 -4.63 -24.54 -21.73
C ARG A 538 -4.87 -23.07 -21.98
N VAL A 539 -6.10 -22.71 -22.32
CA VAL A 539 -6.49 -21.33 -22.54
C VAL A 539 -7.70 -21.02 -21.67
N PHE A 540 -7.59 -19.97 -20.90
CA PHE A 540 -8.68 -19.43 -20.06
C PHE A 540 -9.04 -18.03 -20.55
N LEU A 541 -10.32 -17.80 -20.76
CA LEU A 541 -10.91 -16.46 -20.95
C LEU A 541 -11.54 -16.00 -19.64
N ARG A 542 -11.41 -14.73 -19.33
CA ARG A 542 -11.92 -14.13 -18.10
C ARG A 542 -12.66 -12.83 -18.42
N ALA A 543 -13.71 -12.57 -17.65
CA ALA A 543 -14.41 -11.29 -17.66
C ALA A 543 -14.79 -10.93 -16.22
N GLY A 544 -14.84 -9.65 -15.93
CA GLY A 544 -15.28 -9.22 -14.63
C GLY A 544 -15.63 -7.74 -14.55
N TYR A 545 -16.51 -7.44 -13.61
CA TYR A 545 -16.90 -6.10 -13.21
C TYR A 545 -16.84 -5.97 -11.70
N LYS A 546 -16.42 -4.81 -11.22
CA LYS A 546 -16.33 -4.51 -9.79
C LYS A 546 -16.47 -3.02 -9.52
N GLU A 547 -17.16 -2.71 -8.44
CA GLU A 547 -17.10 -1.38 -7.83
C GLU A 547 -16.18 -1.42 -6.60
N ALA A 548 -15.35 -0.39 -6.45
CA ALA A 548 -14.48 -0.20 -5.30
C ALA A 548 -14.69 1.22 -4.75
N PHE A 549 -14.94 1.29 -3.45
CA PHE A 549 -15.20 2.53 -2.72
C PHE A 549 -14.00 2.91 -1.86
N ARG A 550 -13.67 4.21 -1.80
CA ARG A 550 -12.57 4.73 -1.00
C ARG A 550 -12.95 6.00 -0.26
N MET A 551 -12.80 5.98 1.06
CA MET A 551 -12.88 7.20 1.88
C MET A 551 -11.59 8.02 1.76
N PRO A 552 -11.66 9.36 1.82
CA PRO A 552 -10.48 10.21 1.94
C PRO A 552 -9.63 9.82 3.15
N SER A 553 -8.31 9.89 3.03
CA SER A 553 -7.38 9.68 4.15
C SER A 553 -7.43 10.88 5.13
N PHE A 554 -6.89 10.70 6.33
CA PHE A 554 -6.84 11.79 7.30
C PHE A 554 -5.98 12.97 6.84
N THR A 555 -4.90 12.71 6.08
CA THR A 555 -4.09 13.77 5.49
C THR A 555 -4.85 14.53 4.39
N GLU A 556 -5.59 13.81 3.53
CA GLU A 556 -6.41 14.45 2.50
C GLU A 556 -7.47 15.37 3.10
N ASN A 557 -8.10 14.97 4.20
CA ASN A 557 -9.15 15.78 4.84
C ASN A 557 -8.62 16.86 5.78
N TYR A 558 -7.61 16.57 6.59
CA TYR A 558 -7.33 17.37 7.80
C TYR A 558 -5.90 17.91 7.87
N TYR A 559 -5.04 17.67 6.86
CA TYR A 559 -3.69 18.19 6.91
C TYR A 559 -3.71 19.71 6.72
N HIS A 560 -3.11 20.43 7.67
CA HIS A 560 -2.99 21.88 7.62
C HIS A 560 -2.30 22.31 6.32
N HIS A 561 -2.88 23.23 5.57
CA HIS A 561 -2.46 23.76 4.25
C HIS A 561 -2.68 22.85 3.02
N LEU A 562 -3.02 21.56 3.16
CA LEU A 562 -3.23 20.67 2.01
C LEU A 562 -4.62 20.02 2.02
N GLY A 563 -5.18 19.78 3.21
CA GLY A 563 -6.42 19.05 3.39
C GLY A 563 -7.66 19.91 3.06
N SER A 564 -8.71 19.24 2.65
CA SER A 564 -10.06 19.80 2.51
C SER A 564 -11.06 18.91 3.24
N THR A 565 -11.82 19.49 4.16
CA THR A 565 -12.86 18.77 4.90
C THR A 565 -14.06 18.38 4.06
N ASP A 566 -14.19 18.96 2.85
CA ASP A 566 -15.35 18.80 1.96
C ASP A 566 -15.10 17.73 0.89
N LEU A 567 -14.05 16.92 1.03
CA LEU A 567 -13.74 15.87 0.08
C LEU A 567 -14.80 14.77 0.11
N LYS A 568 -15.34 14.49 -1.06
CA LYS A 568 -16.26 13.37 -1.29
C LYS A 568 -15.47 12.07 -1.46
N PRO A 569 -16.01 10.94 -1.01
CA PRO A 569 -15.43 9.64 -1.28
C PRO A 569 -15.33 9.32 -2.77
N GLU A 570 -14.34 8.53 -3.16
CA GLU A 570 -14.16 8.08 -4.53
C GLU A 570 -14.92 6.78 -4.79
N LEU A 571 -15.57 6.68 -5.94
CA LEU A 571 -16.14 5.43 -6.47
C LEU A 571 -15.41 5.03 -7.76
N THR A 572 -14.89 3.83 -7.80
CA THR A 572 -14.19 3.27 -8.96
C THR A 572 -15.00 2.10 -9.52
N ARG A 573 -15.42 2.18 -10.79
CA ARG A 573 -15.99 1.06 -11.56
C ARG A 573 -14.91 0.47 -12.44
N GLN A 574 -14.69 -0.83 -12.32
CA GLN A 574 -13.64 -1.55 -13.04
C GLN A 574 -14.27 -2.64 -13.90
N THR A 575 -13.96 -2.64 -15.19
CA THR A 575 -14.29 -3.72 -16.13
C THR A 575 -13.01 -4.33 -16.66
N ASN A 576 -12.94 -5.65 -16.77
CA ASN A 576 -11.77 -6.37 -17.25
C ASN A 576 -12.19 -7.51 -18.18
N LEU A 577 -11.41 -7.69 -19.25
CA LEU A 577 -11.44 -8.85 -20.14
C LEU A 577 -10.03 -9.42 -20.20
N GLY A 578 -9.87 -10.70 -19.91
CA GLY A 578 -8.55 -11.31 -19.81
C GLY A 578 -8.45 -12.64 -20.52
N LEU A 579 -7.23 -12.95 -20.93
CA LEU A 579 -6.84 -14.24 -21.50
C LEU A 579 -5.61 -14.75 -20.76
N THR A 580 -5.57 -16.03 -20.41
CA THR A 580 -4.34 -16.73 -20.00
C THR A 580 -4.15 -17.96 -20.88
N ALA A 581 -3.00 -18.04 -21.53
CA ALA A 581 -2.59 -19.19 -22.28
C ALA A 581 -1.34 -19.81 -21.66
N GLN A 582 -1.39 -21.10 -21.38
CA GLN A 582 -0.29 -21.90 -20.89
C GLN A 582 0.00 -23.01 -21.88
N THR A 583 1.24 -23.13 -22.31
CA THR A 583 1.69 -24.22 -23.15
C THR A 583 2.96 -24.86 -22.58
N ALA A 584 3.10 -26.15 -22.79
CA ALA A 584 4.29 -26.93 -22.50
C ALA A 584 4.51 -27.94 -23.64
N TYR A 585 5.53 -27.69 -24.45
CA TYR A 585 5.86 -28.54 -25.60
C TYR A 585 7.37 -28.79 -25.63
N GLY A 586 7.74 -30.05 -25.41
CA GLY A 586 9.15 -30.46 -25.36
C GLY A 586 9.95 -29.65 -24.32
N PRO A 587 11.05 -29.00 -24.73
CA PRO A 587 11.88 -28.17 -23.83
C PRO A 587 11.28 -26.81 -23.54
N TRP A 588 10.18 -26.43 -24.17
CA TRP A 588 9.60 -25.11 -24.09
C TRP A 588 8.34 -25.06 -23.23
N GLN A 589 8.33 -24.12 -22.30
CA GLN A 589 7.18 -23.80 -21.46
C GLN A 589 6.89 -22.31 -21.57
N MET A 590 5.62 -21.95 -21.75
CA MET A 590 5.21 -20.56 -21.88
C MET A 590 3.91 -20.31 -21.11
N LEU A 591 3.85 -19.19 -20.42
CA LEU A 591 2.66 -18.59 -19.81
C LEU A 591 2.50 -17.19 -20.36
N LEU A 592 1.39 -16.94 -21.06
CA LEU A 592 0.98 -15.62 -21.56
C LEU A 592 -0.29 -15.20 -20.84
N THR A 593 -0.30 -13.98 -20.33
CA THR A 593 -1.51 -13.34 -19.78
C THR A 593 -1.71 -12.00 -20.47
N ALA A 594 -2.91 -11.73 -20.94
CA ALA A 594 -3.33 -10.48 -21.54
C ALA A 594 -4.61 -10.02 -20.87
N ASP A 595 -4.64 -8.81 -20.33
CA ASP A 595 -5.79 -8.22 -19.64
C ASP A 595 -6.07 -6.83 -20.19
N ALA A 596 -7.18 -6.67 -20.90
CA ALA A 596 -7.74 -5.39 -21.28
C ALA A 596 -8.66 -4.91 -20.16
N TYR A 597 -8.57 -3.62 -19.82
CA TYR A 597 -9.36 -3.07 -18.72
C TYR A 597 -9.88 -1.66 -19.02
N TYR A 598 -11.01 -1.34 -18.40
CA TYR A 598 -11.59 -0.01 -18.41
C TYR A 598 -12.07 0.34 -17.01
N ASN A 599 -11.53 1.43 -16.45
CA ASN A 599 -11.85 1.92 -15.11
C ASN A 599 -12.42 3.34 -15.22
N GLN A 600 -13.51 3.59 -14.53
CA GLN A 600 -14.12 4.90 -14.36
C GLN A 600 -14.02 5.27 -12.87
N VAL A 601 -13.44 6.42 -12.56
CA VAL A 601 -13.27 6.91 -11.19
C VAL A 601 -14.06 8.20 -11.05
N GLU A 602 -15.07 8.19 -10.20
CA GLU A 602 -15.87 9.35 -9.85
C GLU A 602 -15.30 10.03 -8.61
N GLN A 603 -15.36 11.34 -8.54
CA GLN A 603 -14.88 12.16 -7.41
C GLN A 603 -13.40 11.90 -7.08
N ARG A 604 -12.56 11.74 -8.10
CA ARG A 604 -11.15 11.46 -7.96
C ARG A 604 -10.46 12.48 -7.06
N ILE A 605 -9.84 12.03 -5.97
CA ILE A 605 -9.07 12.88 -5.07
C ILE A 605 -7.64 13.03 -5.61
N VAL A 606 -7.22 14.27 -5.84
CA VAL A 606 -5.88 14.61 -6.31
C VAL A 606 -5.34 15.78 -5.52
N SER A 607 -4.02 15.78 -5.34
CA SER A 607 -3.32 16.95 -4.83
C SER A 607 -2.79 17.75 -6.02
N ILE A 608 -3.20 19.00 -6.12
CA ILE A 608 -2.78 19.94 -7.16
C ILE A 608 -1.94 21.06 -6.52
N PRO A 609 -0.95 21.60 -7.22
CA PRO A 609 -0.23 22.79 -6.73
C PRO A 609 -1.18 23.98 -6.74
N TYR A 610 -1.38 24.58 -5.57
CA TYR A 610 -2.16 25.83 -5.43
C TYR A 610 -1.28 27.05 -5.73
N ASN A 611 -0.01 26.97 -5.33
CA ASN A 611 1.03 27.91 -5.70
C ASN A 611 2.40 27.19 -5.71
N LEU A 612 3.51 27.91 -5.85
CA LEU A 612 4.86 27.33 -5.86
C LEU A 612 5.20 26.51 -4.60
N PHE A 613 4.53 26.75 -3.47
CA PHE A 613 4.87 26.20 -2.16
C PHE A 613 3.73 25.40 -1.52
N VAL A 614 2.49 25.59 -1.95
CA VAL A 614 1.29 25.01 -1.33
C VAL A 614 0.56 24.12 -2.32
N TRP A 615 0.27 22.90 -1.92
CA TRP A 615 -0.59 21.95 -2.62
C TRP A 615 -1.96 21.93 -1.96
N ARG A 616 -3.00 21.78 -2.72
CA ARG A 616 -4.36 21.62 -2.24
C ARG A 616 -4.94 20.30 -2.73
N THR A 617 -5.63 19.59 -1.84
CA THR A 617 -6.35 18.37 -2.19
C THR A 617 -7.78 18.71 -2.60
N VAL A 618 -8.19 18.22 -3.75
CA VAL A 618 -9.52 18.47 -4.34
C VAL A 618 -10.08 17.21 -4.96
N ASN A 619 -11.40 17.15 -5.14
CA ASN A 619 -12.01 16.17 -6.02
C ASN A 619 -11.97 16.65 -7.47
N LEU A 620 -11.37 15.86 -8.37
CA LEU A 620 -11.69 15.92 -9.81
C LEU A 620 -13.02 15.21 -10.04
N GLY A 621 -13.82 15.66 -11.00
CA GLY A 621 -15.13 15.09 -11.28
C GLY A 621 -15.04 13.63 -11.70
N GLU A 622 -14.46 13.36 -12.86
CA GLU A 622 -14.37 12.04 -13.46
C GLU A 622 -12.99 11.78 -14.08
N VAL A 623 -12.48 10.58 -13.88
CA VAL A 623 -11.28 10.07 -14.58
C VAL A 623 -11.60 8.74 -15.23
N ARG A 624 -11.23 8.59 -16.51
CA ARG A 624 -11.37 7.34 -17.27
C ARG A 624 -9.98 6.76 -17.56
N VAL A 625 -9.83 5.47 -17.28
CA VAL A 625 -8.57 4.75 -17.50
C VAL A 625 -8.85 3.51 -18.33
N GLY A 626 -8.36 3.49 -19.56
CA GLY A 626 -8.38 2.31 -20.43
C GLY A 626 -6.96 1.78 -20.66
N GLY A 627 -6.80 0.47 -20.75
CA GLY A 627 -5.49 -0.09 -20.97
C GLY A 627 -5.45 -1.58 -21.29
N LEU A 628 -4.23 -2.04 -21.59
CA LEU A 628 -3.90 -3.43 -21.87
C LEU A 628 -2.61 -3.80 -21.12
N ASP A 629 -2.69 -4.83 -20.31
CA ASP A 629 -1.55 -5.42 -19.60
C ASP A 629 -1.18 -6.76 -20.23
N LEU A 630 0.07 -6.94 -20.62
CA LEU A 630 0.62 -8.18 -21.17
C LEU A 630 1.73 -8.70 -20.26
N THR A 631 1.69 -9.98 -19.95
CA THR A 631 2.74 -10.69 -19.22
C THR A 631 3.11 -11.96 -20.00
N LEU A 632 4.36 -12.08 -20.37
CA LEU A 632 4.92 -13.28 -20.98
C LEU A 632 6.01 -13.83 -20.07
N HIS A 633 5.88 -15.08 -19.69
CA HIS A 633 6.93 -15.87 -19.04
C HIS A 633 7.19 -17.11 -19.84
N THR A 634 8.42 -17.30 -20.30
CA THR A 634 8.80 -18.48 -21.09
C THR A 634 10.13 -19.03 -20.60
N THR A 635 10.19 -20.35 -20.53
CA THR A 635 11.39 -21.11 -20.16
C THR A 635 11.72 -22.07 -21.30
N LEU A 636 12.95 -22.00 -21.80
CA LEU A 636 13.50 -22.90 -22.80
C LEU A 636 14.67 -23.66 -22.18
N ARG A 637 14.57 -24.99 -22.13
CA ARG A 637 15.68 -25.86 -21.75
C ARG A 637 16.58 -26.05 -22.94
N VAL A 638 17.79 -25.48 -22.93
CA VAL A 638 18.74 -25.54 -24.06
C VAL A 638 19.70 -26.72 -23.95
N ALA A 639 19.94 -27.21 -22.72
CA ALA A 639 20.77 -28.39 -22.45
C ALA A 639 20.42 -28.96 -21.05
N PRO A 640 20.94 -30.15 -20.68
CA PRO A 640 20.81 -30.66 -19.32
C PRO A 640 21.32 -29.65 -18.31
N ARG A 641 20.46 -29.27 -17.34
CA ARG A 641 20.71 -28.26 -16.30
C ARG A 641 21.00 -26.84 -16.80
N GLN A 642 20.68 -26.53 -18.08
CA GLN A 642 20.76 -25.18 -18.63
C GLN A 642 19.42 -24.74 -19.17
N GLN A 643 19.00 -23.53 -18.81
CA GLN A 643 17.76 -22.96 -19.30
C GLN A 643 17.85 -21.46 -19.53
N LEU A 644 17.12 -21.00 -20.54
CA LEU A 644 16.84 -19.58 -20.75
C LEU A 644 15.45 -19.27 -20.21
N VAL A 645 15.37 -18.24 -19.39
CA VAL A 645 14.10 -17.76 -18.80
C VAL A 645 13.89 -16.31 -19.27
N LEU A 646 12.91 -16.10 -20.13
CA LEU A 646 12.49 -14.76 -20.56
C LEU A 646 11.21 -14.38 -19.82
N THR A 647 11.21 -13.22 -19.19
CA THR A 647 10.00 -12.63 -18.64
C THR A 647 9.86 -11.21 -19.18
N THR A 648 8.69 -10.89 -19.75
CA THR A 648 8.38 -9.56 -20.26
C THR A 648 7.02 -9.14 -19.77
N ASN A 649 6.94 -7.90 -19.26
CA ASN A 649 5.71 -7.25 -18.86
C ASN A 649 5.59 -5.94 -19.65
N TYR A 650 4.42 -5.69 -20.22
CA TYR A 650 4.13 -4.49 -20.97
C TYR A 650 2.75 -3.98 -20.59
N SER A 651 2.64 -2.67 -20.45
CA SER A 651 1.38 -1.98 -20.15
C SER A 651 1.18 -0.82 -21.11
N LEU A 652 0.05 -0.82 -21.78
CA LEU A 652 -0.51 0.32 -22.51
C LEU A 652 -1.62 0.91 -21.66
N GLN A 653 -1.55 2.22 -21.37
CA GLN A 653 -2.51 2.86 -20.47
C GLN A 653 -2.84 4.29 -20.89
N ARG A 654 -4.12 4.59 -20.98
CA ARG A 654 -4.62 5.96 -21.11
C ARG A 654 -5.48 6.29 -19.89
N ALA A 655 -4.97 7.14 -19.00
CA ALA A 655 -5.67 7.64 -17.83
C ALA A 655 -5.96 9.13 -18.05
N ALA A 656 -7.19 9.50 -18.37
CA ALA A 656 -7.54 10.84 -18.83
C ALA A 656 -8.54 11.53 -17.90
N ASP A 657 -8.32 12.82 -17.67
CA ASP A 657 -9.30 13.70 -17.04
C ASP A 657 -10.54 13.85 -17.93
N ARG A 658 -11.73 13.63 -17.35
CA ARG A 658 -13.04 13.76 -17.99
C ARG A 658 -14.01 14.59 -17.17
N SER A 659 -13.50 15.42 -16.26
CA SER A 659 -14.28 16.14 -15.27
C SER A 659 -15.14 17.23 -15.90
N VAL A 660 -14.55 18.13 -16.66
CA VAL A 660 -15.23 19.29 -17.26
C VAL A 660 -14.85 19.40 -18.73
N SER A 661 -15.82 19.21 -19.62
CA SER A 661 -15.58 19.13 -21.07
C SER A 661 -14.98 20.42 -21.68
N THR A 662 -15.22 21.55 -21.05
CA THR A 662 -14.69 22.88 -21.48
C THR A 662 -13.35 23.23 -20.87
N ALA A 663 -12.83 22.43 -19.93
CA ALA A 663 -11.52 22.68 -19.30
C ALA A 663 -10.38 22.36 -20.27
N ALA A 664 -9.32 23.13 -20.24
CA ALA A 664 -8.10 22.88 -21.03
C ALA A 664 -7.41 21.54 -20.68
N THR A 665 -7.70 20.98 -19.52
CA THR A 665 -7.19 19.68 -19.07
C THR A 665 -8.03 18.48 -19.55
N TYR A 666 -9.18 18.74 -20.17
CA TYR A 666 -10.09 17.68 -20.62
C TYR A 666 -9.43 16.75 -21.64
N GLY A 667 -9.40 15.46 -21.34
CA GLY A 667 -8.76 14.45 -22.19
C GLY A 667 -7.27 14.30 -21.98
N ASN A 668 -6.64 15.14 -21.16
CA ASN A 668 -5.24 15.07 -20.83
C ASN A 668 -4.94 13.86 -19.93
N GLN A 669 -3.75 13.28 -20.12
CA GLN A 669 -3.25 12.17 -19.32
C GLN A 669 -2.98 12.63 -17.88
N LEU A 670 -3.33 11.80 -16.89
CA LEU A 670 -3.03 12.08 -15.48
C LEU A 670 -1.52 12.23 -15.22
N PRO A 671 -1.12 13.07 -14.28
CA PRO A 671 0.29 13.25 -13.92
C PRO A 671 0.97 11.94 -13.54
N TYR A 672 2.24 11.82 -13.96
CA TYR A 672 3.11 10.66 -13.68
C TYR A 672 2.58 9.32 -14.18
N THR A 673 1.68 9.32 -15.16
CA THR A 673 1.09 8.12 -15.74
C THR A 673 1.58 7.95 -17.19
N PRO A 674 2.57 7.09 -17.47
CA PRO A 674 3.07 6.87 -18.83
C PRO A 674 2.03 6.11 -19.68
N ARG A 675 1.96 6.40 -20.99
CA ARG A 675 1.14 5.62 -21.93
C ARG A 675 1.69 4.21 -22.14
N HIS A 676 3.01 4.08 -22.23
CA HIS A 676 3.69 2.82 -22.44
C HIS A 676 4.70 2.63 -21.31
N SER A 677 4.65 1.50 -20.65
CA SER A 677 5.63 1.12 -19.62
C SER A 677 5.85 -0.39 -19.67
N GLY A 678 6.99 -0.82 -19.14
CA GLY A 678 7.25 -2.24 -19.10
C GLY A 678 8.58 -2.59 -18.45
N ALA A 679 8.79 -3.90 -18.36
CA ALA A 679 10.02 -4.51 -17.89
C ALA A 679 10.27 -5.81 -18.68
N ALA A 680 11.54 -6.10 -18.97
CA ALA A 680 11.95 -7.37 -19.53
C ALA A 680 13.18 -7.89 -18.79
N SER A 681 13.29 -9.20 -18.67
CA SER A 681 14.46 -9.88 -18.14
C SER A 681 14.71 -11.18 -18.91
N LEU A 682 15.97 -11.42 -19.25
CA LEU A 682 16.46 -12.66 -19.82
C LEU A 682 17.52 -13.24 -18.87
N ALA A 683 17.23 -14.39 -18.29
CA ALA A 683 18.16 -15.12 -17.46
C ALA A 683 18.65 -16.36 -18.19
N TRP A 684 19.95 -16.54 -18.25
CA TRP A 684 20.60 -17.78 -18.67
C TRP A 684 21.12 -18.50 -17.42
N GLU A 685 20.42 -19.53 -17.03
CA GLU A 685 20.75 -20.33 -15.84
C GLU A 685 21.62 -21.51 -16.23
N THR A 686 22.75 -21.64 -15.56
CA THR A 686 23.70 -22.73 -15.76
C THR A 686 24.17 -23.28 -14.42
N PRO A 687 24.73 -24.50 -14.35
CA PRO A 687 25.27 -25.05 -13.11
C PRO A 687 26.47 -24.29 -12.54
N TRP A 688 27.18 -23.57 -13.40
CA TRP A 688 28.45 -22.92 -13.04
C TRP A 688 28.33 -21.41 -12.83
N LEU A 689 27.45 -20.70 -13.55
CA LEU A 689 27.19 -19.27 -13.36
C LEU A 689 25.89 -18.91 -14.08
N SER A 690 24.97 -18.21 -13.42
CA SER A 690 23.77 -17.69 -14.06
C SER A 690 23.94 -16.20 -14.36
N LEU A 691 23.55 -15.81 -15.58
CA LEU A 691 23.63 -14.43 -16.08
C LEU A 691 22.23 -13.88 -16.32
N VAL A 692 22.03 -12.63 -15.98
CA VAL A 692 20.74 -11.93 -16.18
C VAL A 692 20.97 -10.60 -16.84
N ALA A 693 20.25 -10.33 -17.95
CA ALA A 693 20.08 -9.00 -18.49
C ALA A 693 18.64 -8.55 -18.23
N HIS A 694 18.47 -7.33 -17.75
CA HIS A 694 17.14 -6.83 -17.45
C HIS A 694 17.00 -5.35 -17.79
N THR A 695 15.77 -4.93 -18.08
CA THR A 695 15.47 -3.52 -18.36
C THR A 695 14.09 -3.14 -17.84
N THR A 696 13.94 -1.87 -17.52
CA THR A 696 12.65 -1.22 -17.25
C THR A 696 12.57 0.05 -18.08
N TRP A 697 11.39 0.38 -18.60
CA TRP A 697 11.18 1.57 -19.43
C TRP A 697 9.83 2.21 -19.16
N ALA A 698 9.74 3.52 -19.46
CA ALA A 698 8.50 4.25 -19.53
C ALA A 698 8.57 5.31 -20.62
N SER A 699 7.44 5.54 -21.29
CA SER A 699 7.27 6.62 -22.25
C SER A 699 7.29 7.99 -21.57
N GLU A 700 7.26 9.05 -22.37
CA GLU A 700 7.03 10.41 -21.91
C GLU A 700 5.76 10.51 -21.05
N ARG A 701 5.80 11.39 -20.06
CA ARG A 701 4.73 11.67 -19.10
C ARG A 701 4.86 13.10 -18.59
N TRP A 702 3.81 13.60 -17.98
CA TRP A 702 3.78 14.96 -17.43
C TRP A 702 3.69 14.95 -15.91
N SER A 703 4.20 16.00 -15.27
CA SER A 703 4.10 16.18 -13.82
C SER A 703 2.83 16.90 -13.39
N THR A 704 2.14 17.57 -14.32
CA THR A 704 0.87 18.29 -14.09
C THR A 704 -0.17 17.92 -15.15
N LEU A 705 -1.44 18.30 -14.94
CA LEU A 705 -2.55 18.03 -15.87
C LEU A 705 -2.52 18.91 -17.13
N GLU A 706 -1.91 20.10 -17.08
CA GLU A 706 -1.91 21.08 -18.16
C GLU A 706 -1.02 20.68 -19.33
N HIS A 707 -0.14 19.72 -19.16
CA HIS A 707 0.81 19.22 -20.17
C HIS A 707 1.69 20.30 -20.79
N LEU A 708 2.10 21.27 -19.98
CA LEU A 708 3.04 22.29 -20.43
C LEU A 708 4.41 21.67 -20.76
N PRO A 709 5.12 22.13 -21.79
CA PRO A 709 6.46 21.61 -22.13
C PRO A 709 7.41 21.57 -20.92
N ALA A 710 7.36 22.62 -20.10
CA ALA A 710 8.13 22.69 -18.87
C ALA A 710 7.77 21.64 -17.82
N THR A 711 6.64 20.94 -17.93
CA THR A 711 6.19 19.89 -17.00
C THR A 711 6.40 18.48 -17.55
N SER A 712 6.93 18.35 -18.77
CA SER A 712 7.24 17.07 -19.38
C SER A 712 8.39 16.35 -18.66
N LEU A 713 8.28 15.04 -18.57
CA LEU A 713 9.31 14.10 -18.13
C LEU A 713 9.63 13.18 -19.32
N PRO A 714 10.87 13.21 -19.85
CA PRO A 714 11.23 12.44 -21.03
C PRO A 714 11.13 10.94 -20.80
N ARG A 715 11.02 10.18 -21.92
CA ARG A 715 11.10 8.72 -21.90
C ARG A 715 12.43 8.25 -21.31
N TYR A 716 12.42 7.12 -20.62
CA TYR A 716 13.65 6.49 -20.14
C TYR A 716 13.63 4.98 -20.34
N SER A 717 14.83 4.39 -20.41
CA SER A 717 15.07 2.96 -20.24
C SER A 717 16.29 2.77 -19.36
N GLU A 718 16.13 1.95 -18.33
CA GLU A 718 17.20 1.56 -17.41
C GLU A 718 17.56 0.11 -17.69
N TRP A 719 18.82 -0.15 -17.97
CA TRP A 719 19.36 -1.48 -18.20
C TRP A 719 20.25 -1.90 -17.04
N GLY A 720 20.14 -3.15 -16.63
CA GLY A 720 21.01 -3.74 -15.64
C GLY A 720 21.41 -5.15 -16.02
N PHE A 721 22.51 -5.60 -15.42
CA PHE A 721 23.05 -6.94 -15.59
C PHE A 721 23.29 -7.53 -14.19
N ALA A 722 23.10 -8.84 -14.07
CA ALA A 722 23.42 -9.56 -12.85
C ALA A 722 24.11 -10.90 -13.16
N ALA A 723 24.99 -11.30 -12.27
CA ALA A 723 25.59 -12.63 -12.27
C ALA A 723 25.39 -13.24 -10.88
N TYR A 724 24.95 -14.51 -10.82
CA TYR A 724 24.80 -15.20 -9.56
C TYR A 724 25.18 -16.67 -9.63
N ARG A 725 25.66 -17.20 -8.52
CA ARG A 725 25.96 -18.61 -8.35
C ARG A 725 25.59 -19.10 -6.98
N SER A 726 25.09 -20.33 -6.93
CA SER A 726 24.75 -21.05 -5.69
C SER A 726 25.65 -22.26 -5.55
N TRP A 727 26.28 -22.41 -4.39
CA TRP A 727 27.05 -23.60 -4.02
C TRP A 727 26.30 -24.35 -2.93
N GLN A 728 26.14 -25.64 -3.14
CA GLN A 728 25.67 -26.55 -2.11
C GLN A 728 26.86 -27.12 -1.35
N LEU A 729 26.99 -26.78 -0.07
CA LEU A 729 28.09 -27.16 0.82
C LEU A 729 27.53 -28.13 1.88
N GLY A 730 27.34 -29.38 1.51
CA GLY A 730 26.65 -30.34 2.36
C GLY A 730 25.19 -29.92 2.61
N ARG A 731 24.86 -29.64 3.88
CA ARG A 731 23.52 -29.14 4.27
C ARG A 731 23.35 -27.64 4.09
N HIS A 732 24.44 -26.90 3.91
CA HIS A 732 24.46 -25.45 3.77
C HIS A 732 24.43 -25.04 2.30
N ARG A 733 23.94 -23.86 2.03
CA ARG A 733 23.99 -23.24 0.70
C ARG A 733 24.55 -21.83 0.81
N LEU A 734 25.49 -21.52 -0.07
CA LEU A 734 26.02 -20.18 -0.24
C LEU A 734 25.58 -19.64 -1.60
N ASP A 735 24.85 -18.55 -1.61
CA ASP A 735 24.46 -17.79 -2.80
C ASP A 735 25.27 -16.51 -2.89
N LEU A 736 26.04 -16.32 -3.94
CA LEU A 736 26.70 -15.05 -4.26
C LEU A 736 26.07 -14.43 -5.48
N ARG A 737 25.91 -13.10 -5.44
CA ARG A 737 25.33 -12.32 -6.54
C ARG A 737 25.99 -10.96 -6.65
N ALA A 738 26.26 -10.55 -7.90
CA ALA A 738 26.71 -9.22 -8.29
C ALA A 738 25.72 -8.61 -9.28
N ASP A 739 25.32 -7.36 -9.05
CA ASP A 739 24.41 -6.61 -9.91
C ASP A 739 25.07 -5.31 -10.36
N LEU A 740 24.87 -4.96 -11.63
CA LEU A 740 25.19 -3.67 -12.23
C LEU A 740 23.88 -2.99 -12.60
N VAL A 741 23.47 -1.97 -11.86
CA VAL A 741 22.23 -1.23 -12.04
C VAL A 741 22.52 0.02 -12.89
N ASN A 742 21.60 0.39 -13.77
CA ASN A 742 21.76 1.50 -14.71
C ASN A 742 23.12 1.44 -15.46
N ALA A 743 23.40 0.28 -16.08
CA ALA A 743 24.68 -0.05 -16.67
C ALA A 743 25.16 0.99 -17.70
N PHE A 744 24.23 1.59 -18.46
CA PHE A 744 24.51 2.61 -19.46
C PHE A 744 24.58 4.04 -18.89
N ASN A 745 24.56 4.17 -17.56
CA ASN A 745 24.78 5.43 -16.85
C ASN A 745 23.80 6.55 -17.26
N ARG A 746 22.55 6.21 -17.54
CA ARG A 746 21.51 7.16 -17.96
C ARG A 746 21.09 8.07 -16.80
N SER A 747 20.93 9.37 -17.11
CA SER A 747 20.28 10.33 -16.20
C SER A 747 18.79 10.35 -16.53
N TYR A 748 17.93 10.17 -15.52
CA TYR A 748 16.48 10.20 -15.67
C TYR A 748 15.81 10.52 -14.34
N GLU A 749 14.53 10.90 -14.40
CA GLU A 749 13.68 11.17 -13.26
C GLU A 749 12.40 10.35 -13.36
N ILE A 750 11.92 9.79 -12.26
CA ILE A 750 10.58 9.19 -12.15
C ILE A 750 9.58 10.24 -11.67
N VAL A 751 9.96 11.00 -10.66
CA VAL A 751 9.26 12.18 -10.18
C VAL A 751 10.09 13.40 -10.53
N ARG A 752 9.45 14.42 -11.06
CA ARG A 752 10.12 15.65 -11.52
C ARG A 752 10.94 16.28 -10.40
N ARG A 753 12.18 16.69 -10.72
CA ARG A 753 13.17 17.24 -9.80
C ARG A 753 13.68 16.26 -8.74
N TYR A 754 13.42 14.97 -8.93
CA TYR A 754 13.99 13.90 -8.13
C TYR A 754 14.87 13.02 -9.02
N PRO A 755 16.14 13.41 -9.24
CA PRO A 755 17.05 12.65 -10.10
C PRO A 755 17.26 11.25 -9.54
N MET A 756 17.26 10.25 -10.42
CA MET A 756 17.53 8.87 -10.08
C MET A 756 19.04 8.58 -10.02
N PRO A 757 19.47 7.58 -9.23
CA PRO A 757 20.86 7.16 -9.20
C PRO A 757 21.37 6.75 -10.58
N ARG A 758 22.58 7.16 -10.90
CA ARG A 758 23.29 6.74 -12.11
C ARG A 758 23.82 5.31 -11.91
N ARG A 759 24.82 4.89 -12.70
CA ARG A 759 25.41 3.55 -12.60
C ARG A 759 25.78 3.21 -11.16
N ALA A 760 25.32 2.05 -10.68
CA ALA A 760 25.57 1.55 -9.36
C ALA A 760 25.82 0.03 -9.38
N TYR A 761 26.63 -0.44 -8.45
CA TYR A 761 26.83 -1.88 -8.24
C TYR A 761 26.17 -2.33 -6.94
N LYS A 762 25.84 -3.63 -6.85
CA LYS A 762 25.40 -4.29 -5.62
C LYS A 762 26.05 -5.67 -5.55
N LEU A 763 26.53 -6.04 -4.39
CA LEU A 763 27.07 -7.36 -4.07
C LEU A 763 26.23 -7.96 -2.96
N SER A 764 25.89 -9.23 -3.08
CA SER A 764 25.06 -9.92 -2.08
C SER A 764 25.66 -11.31 -1.80
N ALA A 765 25.76 -11.66 -0.54
CA ALA A 765 26.10 -13.00 -0.07
C ALA A 765 24.99 -13.48 0.85
N VAL A 766 24.46 -14.69 0.61
CA VAL A 766 23.42 -15.31 1.41
C VAL A 766 23.86 -16.72 1.80
N TRP A 767 24.00 -16.95 3.10
CA TRP A 767 24.28 -18.25 3.68
C TRP A 767 23.00 -18.84 4.23
N THR A 768 22.63 -20.03 3.80
CA THR A 768 21.46 -20.77 4.26
C THR A 768 21.94 -22.07 4.93
N PHE A 769 21.42 -22.39 6.12
CA PHE A 769 21.78 -23.59 6.91
C PHE A 769 20.58 -24.26 7.52
#